data_3aafd8d6bd7b4df0eb380325882e9ed5
#
_entry.id   3aafd8d6bd7b4df0eb380325882e9ed5
#
_cell.length_a   1.000
_cell.length_b   1.000
_cell.length_c   1.000
_cell.angle_alpha   90.00
_cell.angle_beta   90.00
_cell.angle_gamma   90.00
#
_symmetry.space_group_name_H-M   'P 1'
#
loop_
_entity.id
_entity.type
_entity.pdbx_description
1 polymer ?
#
loop_
_entity_poly.entity_id
_entity_poly.type
_entity_poly.pdbx_seq_one_letter_code
_entity_poly.pdbx_strand_id
1 'polypeptide(L)'
;MFKTFEMELAGRPLIIETGKMAKQANGAVLVRYGDTAVLVATTASKEPREGTDFFPLTVDYEEKMYAVGKMPGGFLRREGRPGNSAILCARLIDRPIRPLFDKRCRNDIHVVATVLSVDYDNAPELCGMIGASASIGISDIPWDGPIAGVRVGRVDGKYVINPTQEEMAASTMNVTVAGSEEAIMMVEGGAQEAPEEEVLDAIMFGHETIKEICRFQKKIIEEVGKEKRVLTFPEVPAEIEKDVEAFATESLKKAIFDADKLRRDGNIAAAKKAAMEHFAEIYPEHLSDVADALDHLTKEIVRHTITNEGIRPDGRKLTEIRPITCEVGLLPRVHGSALFTRGQTQALSITTLAPMSETQIIDDLTPVTEKRYIHQYNFPSYCVGETKGSRGPGRRELGHGALAERALLPVIPSVDEFPYVIRVVSEILESNGSSSQASVCGSTMSLMNAGVPIKAPVAGIAMGLIEDGGKFSILSDIQGMEDALGDMDFKVAGTAKGVNAIQMDIKVHGISRDILLTALKQAHEGRLYILGKMAECIDKPAEHLSKYAPKIISLTIPVDKIRVVIGSGGKTINKIISETGAKLDVEEDGRVYIASEDEAAAQKAKAMVESLVKEVEVGETYLGRVTRLMKFGAFVEILPGKEGLVHVSQLALQRVEKPEDIVHEGDEIMVKVTEIDDKGRINLSRKALLLEKKNK
;
A
#
# COMPACT_ATOMS: atom_id res chain seq x y z
N MET A 1 -5.48 19.87 -36.93
CA MET A 1 -6.71 19.22 -37.46
C MET A 1 -7.12 18.14 -36.43
N PHE A 2 -8.43 17.96 -36.16
CA PHE A 2 -8.90 16.88 -35.28
C PHE A 2 -8.71 15.52 -35.96
N LYS A 3 -8.16 14.56 -35.23
CA LYS A 3 -7.91 13.18 -35.67
C LYS A 3 -8.31 12.19 -34.58
N THR A 4 -8.80 11.03 -34.99
CA THR A 4 -9.15 9.90 -34.14
C THR A 4 -8.46 8.66 -34.64
N PHE A 5 -7.83 7.91 -33.75
CA PHE A 5 -7.15 6.65 -34.02
C PHE A 5 -7.72 5.58 -33.10
N GLU A 6 -7.86 4.37 -33.60
CA GLU A 6 -8.46 3.26 -32.87
C GLU A 6 -7.68 1.97 -33.07
N MET A 7 -7.54 1.17 -31.98
CA MET A 7 -7.09 -0.21 -32.03
C MET A 7 -7.90 -1.05 -31.06
N GLU A 8 -7.95 -2.34 -31.27
CA GLU A 8 -8.49 -3.28 -30.30
C GLU A 8 -7.40 -3.66 -29.28
N LEU A 9 -7.72 -3.56 -27.98
CA LEU A 9 -6.84 -3.95 -26.88
C LEU A 9 -7.61 -4.87 -25.92
N ALA A 10 -7.20 -6.13 -25.82
CA ALA A 10 -7.87 -7.13 -24.97
C ALA A 10 -9.40 -7.19 -25.19
N GLY A 11 -9.84 -7.20 -26.46
CA GLY A 11 -11.25 -7.27 -26.84
C GLY A 11 -12.06 -5.99 -26.64
N ARG A 12 -11.41 -4.85 -26.36
CA ARG A 12 -12.05 -3.54 -26.12
C ARG A 12 -11.39 -2.45 -26.96
N PRO A 13 -12.16 -1.44 -27.46
CA PRO A 13 -11.57 -0.37 -28.25
C PRO A 13 -10.70 0.57 -27.38
N LEU A 14 -9.46 0.78 -27.81
CA LEU A 14 -8.57 1.83 -27.34
C LEU A 14 -8.56 2.94 -28.39
N ILE A 15 -9.02 4.13 -28.01
CA ILE A 15 -9.18 5.27 -28.92
C ILE A 15 -8.30 6.42 -28.44
N ILE A 16 -7.52 7.00 -29.35
CA ILE A 16 -6.69 8.19 -29.10
C ILE A 16 -7.15 9.32 -30.02
N GLU A 17 -7.61 10.42 -29.43
CA GLU A 17 -8.05 11.63 -30.14
C GLU A 17 -7.07 12.77 -29.91
N THR A 18 -6.74 13.54 -30.94
CA THR A 18 -5.89 14.73 -30.85
C THR A 18 -6.40 15.89 -31.68
N GLY A 19 -5.93 17.10 -31.40
CA GLY A 19 -6.24 18.31 -32.16
C GLY A 19 -7.57 18.99 -31.80
N LYS A 20 -8.34 18.49 -30.84
CA LYS A 20 -9.61 19.05 -30.36
C LYS A 20 -9.47 19.85 -29.08
N MET A 21 -8.81 19.28 -28.08
CA MET A 21 -8.69 19.83 -26.72
C MET A 21 -7.26 20.31 -26.44
N ALA A 22 -7.08 21.19 -25.44
CA ALA A 22 -5.80 21.66 -24.91
C ALA A 22 -4.78 22.11 -25.99
N LYS A 23 -5.23 22.87 -27.01
CA LYS A 23 -4.42 23.23 -28.18
C LYS A 23 -3.22 24.13 -27.91
N GLN A 24 -3.11 24.71 -26.71
CA GLN A 24 -1.95 25.52 -26.29
C GLN A 24 -0.80 24.67 -25.74
N ALA A 25 -1.06 23.39 -25.40
CA ALA A 25 -0.02 22.47 -24.97
C ALA A 25 0.89 22.08 -26.18
N ASN A 26 2.12 21.67 -25.87
CA ASN A 26 3.04 21.16 -26.89
C ASN A 26 2.47 19.90 -27.57
N GLY A 27 1.86 19.01 -26.78
CA GLY A 27 1.08 17.86 -27.23
C GLY A 27 -0.12 17.61 -26.32
N ALA A 28 -1.26 17.19 -26.88
CA ALA A 28 -2.43 16.82 -26.09
C ALA A 28 -3.23 15.73 -26.78
N VAL A 29 -3.68 14.75 -26.01
CA VAL A 29 -4.53 13.65 -26.46
C VAL A 29 -5.63 13.36 -25.45
N LEU A 30 -6.78 12.91 -25.94
CA LEU A 30 -7.81 12.26 -25.14
C LEU A 30 -7.73 10.77 -25.42
N VAL A 31 -7.44 9.98 -24.40
CA VAL A 31 -7.41 8.51 -24.49
C VAL A 31 -8.71 7.97 -23.92
N ARG A 32 -9.37 7.10 -24.67
CA ARG A 32 -10.54 6.35 -24.22
C ARG A 32 -10.28 4.85 -24.30
N TYR A 33 -10.67 4.15 -23.26
CA TYR A 33 -10.66 2.70 -23.18
C TYR A 33 -11.94 2.24 -22.50
N GLY A 34 -12.87 1.63 -23.26
CA GLY A 34 -14.25 1.53 -22.83
C GLY A 34 -14.85 2.93 -22.57
N ASP A 35 -15.55 3.09 -21.45
CA ASP A 35 -16.11 4.36 -21.00
C ASP A 35 -15.13 5.18 -20.14
N THR A 36 -13.93 4.67 -19.86
CA THR A 36 -12.86 5.43 -19.23
C THR A 36 -12.25 6.43 -20.22
N ALA A 37 -12.13 7.69 -19.81
CA ALA A 37 -11.55 8.76 -20.60
C ALA A 37 -10.58 9.62 -19.81
N VAL A 38 -9.34 9.78 -20.31
CA VAL A 38 -8.29 10.57 -19.68
C VAL A 38 -7.72 11.57 -20.69
N LEU A 39 -7.77 12.86 -20.35
CA LEU A 39 -7.11 13.92 -21.12
C LEU A 39 -5.67 14.05 -20.62
N VAL A 40 -4.72 13.91 -21.54
CA VAL A 40 -3.30 14.11 -21.21
C VAL A 40 -2.73 15.25 -22.05
N ALA A 41 -2.13 16.22 -21.36
CA ALA A 41 -1.49 17.38 -21.98
C ALA A 41 -0.05 17.49 -21.49
N THR A 42 0.88 17.71 -22.43
CA THR A 42 2.31 17.88 -22.14
C THR A 42 2.77 19.26 -22.58
N THR A 43 3.49 19.95 -21.70
CA THR A 43 4.11 21.24 -21.96
C THR A 43 5.59 21.22 -21.59
N ALA A 44 6.38 22.01 -22.31
CA ALA A 44 7.80 22.21 -22.01
C ALA A 44 8.16 23.70 -22.07
N SER A 45 9.04 24.13 -21.15
CA SER A 45 9.59 25.48 -21.19
C SER A 45 10.39 25.71 -22.48
N LYS A 46 10.49 26.97 -22.92
CA LYS A 46 11.32 27.33 -24.08
C LYS A 46 12.81 27.32 -23.72
N GLU A 47 13.13 27.83 -22.54
CA GLU A 47 14.49 27.96 -22.02
C GLU A 47 14.75 26.95 -20.92
N PRO A 48 16.00 26.50 -20.75
CA PRO A 48 16.43 25.71 -19.62
C PRO A 48 16.20 26.43 -18.30
N ARG A 49 15.94 25.68 -17.24
CA ARG A 49 15.81 26.22 -15.88
C ARG A 49 17.18 26.52 -15.28
N GLU A 50 17.43 27.78 -14.98
CA GLU A 50 18.68 28.21 -14.39
C GLU A 50 18.93 27.61 -12.99
N GLY A 51 20.18 27.30 -12.67
CA GLY A 51 20.59 26.79 -11.35
C GLY A 51 20.07 25.40 -11.01
N THR A 52 19.66 24.61 -12.01
CA THR A 52 19.16 23.24 -11.83
C THR A 52 20.22 22.24 -12.31
N ASP A 53 20.57 21.28 -11.45
CA ASP A 53 21.51 20.18 -11.68
C ASP A 53 20.84 18.86 -12.05
N PHE A 54 19.52 18.82 -12.07
CA PHE A 54 18.71 17.62 -12.38
C PHE A 54 17.74 17.86 -13.54
N PHE A 55 17.21 16.77 -14.10
CA PHE A 55 16.16 16.83 -15.12
C PHE A 55 14.78 17.16 -14.52
N PRO A 56 14.19 18.35 -14.81
CA PRO A 56 12.97 18.85 -14.15
C PRO A 56 11.69 18.34 -14.83
N LEU A 57 11.44 17.03 -14.82
CA LEU A 57 10.18 16.44 -15.24
C LEU A 57 9.20 16.39 -14.07
N THR A 58 7.99 16.89 -14.29
CA THR A 58 6.85 16.75 -13.36
C THR A 58 5.73 16.01 -14.07
N VAL A 59 5.19 14.99 -13.43
CA VAL A 59 3.97 14.30 -13.87
C VAL A 59 2.92 14.46 -12.79
N ASP A 60 1.77 15.00 -13.13
CA ASP A 60 0.60 15.12 -12.27
C ASP A 60 -0.54 14.27 -12.83
N TYR A 61 -1.19 13.57 -11.92
CA TYR A 61 -2.38 12.79 -12.20
C TYR A 61 -3.53 13.36 -11.37
N GLU A 62 -4.54 13.85 -12.06
CA GLU A 62 -5.65 14.55 -11.45
C GLU A 62 -6.91 13.69 -11.43
N GLU A 63 -7.29 13.24 -10.25
CA GLU A 63 -8.55 12.56 -9.99
C GLU A 63 -9.67 13.58 -9.83
N LYS A 64 -10.73 13.45 -10.60
CA LYS A 64 -11.92 14.30 -10.53
C LYS A 64 -13.12 13.46 -10.13
N MET A 65 -13.75 13.78 -8.99
CA MET A 65 -14.85 12.99 -8.44
C MET A 65 -16.05 12.89 -9.39
N TYR A 66 -16.25 13.90 -10.26
CA TYR A 66 -17.29 13.82 -11.30
C TYR A 66 -17.06 12.69 -12.31
N ALA A 67 -15.81 12.18 -12.45
CA ALA A 67 -15.50 11.08 -13.36
C ALA A 67 -16.23 9.77 -13.01
N VAL A 68 -16.63 9.63 -11.74
CA VAL A 68 -17.45 8.51 -11.21
C VAL A 68 -18.82 8.99 -10.70
N GLY A 69 -19.25 10.20 -11.10
CA GLY A 69 -20.54 10.76 -10.69
C GLY A 69 -20.65 11.13 -9.20
N LYS A 70 -19.53 11.24 -8.50
CA LYS A 70 -19.51 11.60 -7.06
C LYS A 70 -19.26 13.10 -6.86
N MET A 71 -19.77 13.61 -5.74
CA MET A 71 -19.44 14.95 -5.22
C MET A 71 -18.29 14.81 -4.23
N PRO A 72 -17.24 15.68 -4.29
CA PRO A 72 -16.16 15.66 -3.30
C PRO A 72 -16.69 15.75 -1.86
N GLY A 73 -16.18 14.89 -0.97
CA GLY A 73 -16.68 14.74 0.41
C GLY A 73 -16.40 15.94 1.34
N GLY A 74 -15.38 16.74 1.05
CA GLY A 74 -14.97 17.87 1.88
C GLY A 74 -16.01 19.02 1.91
N PHE A 75 -15.88 19.91 2.90
CA PHE A 75 -16.80 21.06 3.09
C PHE A 75 -16.93 21.96 1.86
N LEU A 76 -15.81 22.20 1.14
CA LEU A 76 -15.79 23.05 -0.06
C LEU A 76 -16.38 22.39 -1.30
N ARG A 77 -16.70 21.09 -1.25
CA ARG A 77 -17.19 20.31 -2.39
C ARG A 77 -16.29 20.45 -3.63
N ARG A 78 -15.00 20.51 -3.40
CA ARG A 78 -13.95 20.64 -4.42
C ARG A 78 -12.80 19.71 -4.07
N GLU A 79 -12.17 19.12 -5.11
CA GLU A 79 -10.95 18.35 -4.96
C GLU A 79 -9.84 19.21 -4.36
N GLY A 80 -9.12 18.68 -3.38
CA GLY A 80 -8.00 19.32 -2.70
C GLY A 80 -6.67 18.99 -3.38
N ARG A 81 -5.65 18.73 -2.55
CA ARG A 81 -4.37 18.19 -3.02
C ARG A 81 -4.57 16.75 -3.51
N PRO A 82 -3.76 16.28 -4.48
CA PRO A 82 -3.80 14.90 -4.94
C PRO A 82 -3.73 13.91 -3.76
N GLY A 83 -4.64 12.94 -3.74
CA GLY A 83 -4.64 11.85 -2.79
C GLY A 83 -3.49 10.87 -3.01
N ASN A 84 -3.34 9.89 -2.11
CA ASN A 84 -2.28 8.88 -2.23
C ASN A 84 -2.40 8.10 -3.54
N SER A 85 -3.62 7.74 -3.95
CA SER A 85 -3.89 7.05 -5.22
C SER A 85 -3.37 7.87 -6.41
N ALA A 86 -3.74 9.14 -6.51
CA ALA A 86 -3.29 10.03 -7.58
C ALA A 86 -1.76 10.18 -7.63
N ILE A 87 -1.11 10.26 -6.47
CA ILE A 87 0.35 10.36 -6.39
C ILE A 87 1.02 9.07 -6.86
N LEU A 88 0.46 7.90 -6.51
CA LEU A 88 0.98 6.60 -6.95
C LEU A 88 0.78 6.42 -8.46
N CYS A 89 -0.37 6.82 -9.03
CA CYS A 89 -0.61 6.82 -10.46
C CYS A 89 0.34 7.76 -11.21
N ALA A 90 0.59 8.97 -10.68
CA ALA A 90 1.57 9.89 -11.25
C ALA A 90 2.98 9.27 -11.29
N ARG A 91 3.38 8.56 -10.23
CA ARG A 91 4.66 7.83 -10.18
C ARG A 91 4.72 6.67 -11.18
N LEU A 92 3.61 5.95 -11.34
CA LEU A 92 3.50 4.84 -12.30
C LEU A 92 3.72 5.34 -13.74
N ILE A 93 3.26 6.56 -14.06
CA ILE A 93 3.44 7.21 -15.36
C ILE A 93 4.86 7.78 -15.50
N ASP A 94 5.39 8.47 -14.49
CA ASP A 94 6.69 9.14 -14.51
C ASP A 94 7.87 8.17 -14.75
N ARG A 95 7.85 7.03 -14.06
CA ARG A 95 8.97 6.09 -14.01
C ARG A 95 9.38 5.52 -15.38
N PRO A 96 8.48 5.03 -16.24
CA PRO A 96 8.86 4.52 -17.55
C PRO A 96 9.15 5.62 -18.60
N ILE A 97 8.68 6.86 -18.37
CA ILE A 97 8.87 7.97 -19.31
C ILE A 97 10.22 8.64 -19.11
N ARG A 98 10.60 8.85 -17.86
CA ARG A 98 11.79 9.62 -17.43
C ARG A 98 13.11 9.12 -18.03
N PRO A 99 13.41 7.81 -18.08
CA PRO A 99 14.67 7.30 -18.61
C PRO A 99 14.87 7.57 -20.11
N LEU A 100 13.80 7.87 -20.86
CA LEU A 100 13.85 8.10 -22.30
C LEU A 100 14.08 9.57 -22.69
N PHE A 101 14.25 10.44 -21.69
CA PHE A 101 14.76 11.78 -21.92
C PHE A 101 16.27 11.84 -21.74
N ASP A 102 16.92 12.75 -22.47
CA ASP A 102 18.33 13.04 -22.20
C ASP A 102 18.49 13.62 -20.80
N LYS A 103 19.34 13.01 -20.00
CA LYS A 103 19.60 13.41 -18.59
C LYS A 103 20.18 14.82 -18.45
N ARG A 104 20.76 15.36 -19.52
CA ARG A 104 21.30 16.72 -19.59
C ARG A 104 20.23 17.78 -19.82
N CYS A 105 18.99 17.40 -20.16
CA CYS A 105 17.89 18.32 -20.35
C CYS A 105 17.58 19.08 -19.05
N ARG A 106 17.50 20.40 -19.16
CA ARG A 106 17.19 21.31 -18.03
C ARG A 106 15.92 22.11 -18.28
N ASN A 107 15.21 21.85 -19.39
CA ASN A 107 13.92 22.45 -19.63
C ASN A 107 12.88 21.80 -18.69
N ASP A 108 12.02 22.64 -18.10
CA ASP A 108 10.87 22.14 -17.34
C ASP A 108 9.92 21.41 -18.30
N ILE A 109 9.60 20.15 -17.98
CA ILE A 109 8.61 19.36 -18.70
C ILE A 109 7.51 18.99 -17.72
N HIS A 110 6.26 19.28 -18.11
CA HIS A 110 5.10 19.01 -17.29
C HIS A 110 4.08 18.18 -18.07
N VAL A 111 3.76 17.01 -17.56
CA VAL A 111 2.73 16.11 -18.07
C VAL A 111 1.57 16.11 -17.08
N VAL A 112 0.37 16.44 -17.55
CA VAL A 112 -0.85 16.42 -16.73
C VAL A 112 -1.83 15.43 -17.33
N ALA A 113 -2.18 14.39 -16.55
CA ALA A 113 -3.21 13.43 -16.89
C ALA A 113 -4.46 13.72 -16.05
N THR A 114 -5.53 14.19 -16.68
CA THR A 114 -6.80 14.50 -16.00
C THR A 114 -7.84 13.42 -16.31
N VAL A 115 -8.32 12.75 -15.28
CA VAL A 115 -9.35 11.70 -15.41
C VAL A 115 -10.72 12.36 -15.55
N LEU A 116 -11.36 12.13 -16.69
CA LEU A 116 -12.64 12.78 -17.04
C LEU A 116 -13.84 11.83 -16.89
N SER A 117 -13.65 10.53 -17.08
CA SER A 117 -14.67 9.49 -16.93
C SER A 117 -13.99 8.19 -16.51
N VAL A 118 -14.63 7.40 -15.65
CA VAL A 118 -14.11 6.09 -15.21
C VAL A 118 -15.21 5.04 -15.31
N ASP A 119 -14.85 3.97 -16.00
CA ASP A 119 -15.50 2.68 -16.02
C ASP A 119 -14.56 1.74 -15.25
N TYR A 120 -15.06 1.10 -14.23
CA TYR A 120 -14.23 0.31 -13.30
C TYR A 120 -13.54 -0.90 -13.94
N ASP A 121 -13.95 -1.32 -15.13
CA ASP A 121 -13.30 -2.39 -15.89
C ASP A 121 -12.08 -1.91 -16.67
N ASN A 122 -11.90 -0.60 -16.79
CA ASN A 122 -10.83 0.02 -17.57
C ASN A 122 -10.03 1.02 -16.73
N ALA A 123 -8.86 0.60 -16.30
CA ALA A 123 -8.00 1.35 -15.39
C ALA A 123 -7.53 2.70 -15.96
N PRO A 124 -7.92 3.84 -15.36
CA PRO A 124 -7.61 5.16 -15.92
C PRO A 124 -6.11 5.49 -15.88
N GLU A 125 -5.33 4.92 -14.98
CA GLU A 125 -3.87 5.13 -14.92
C GLU A 125 -3.15 4.54 -16.14
N LEU A 126 -3.66 3.45 -16.73
CA LEU A 126 -3.12 2.89 -17.97
C LEU A 126 -3.43 3.82 -19.17
N CYS A 127 -4.63 4.38 -19.22
CA CYS A 127 -4.98 5.41 -20.20
C CYS A 127 -4.09 6.65 -20.03
N GLY A 128 -3.82 7.06 -18.78
CA GLY A 128 -2.92 8.16 -18.45
C GLY A 128 -1.49 7.91 -18.94
N MET A 129 -0.98 6.69 -18.79
CA MET A 129 0.36 6.29 -19.23
C MET A 129 0.47 6.29 -20.76
N ILE A 130 -0.47 5.66 -21.46
CA ILE A 130 -0.52 5.65 -22.93
C ILE A 130 -0.69 7.08 -23.45
N GLY A 131 -1.55 7.88 -22.81
CA GLY A 131 -1.78 9.27 -23.16
C GLY A 131 -0.55 10.15 -22.92
N ALA A 132 0.21 9.93 -21.85
CA ALA A 132 1.46 10.64 -21.60
C ALA A 132 2.48 10.35 -22.70
N SER A 133 2.66 9.08 -23.05
CA SER A 133 3.50 8.65 -24.16
C SER A 133 3.07 9.28 -25.50
N ALA A 134 1.80 9.18 -25.84
CA ALA A 134 1.28 9.73 -27.09
C ALA A 134 1.39 11.27 -27.14
N SER A 135 1.08 11.98 -26.03
CA SER A 135 1.15 13.46 -25.98
C SER A 135 2.58 13.99 -26.13
N ILE A 136 3.57 13.31 -25.52
CA ILE A 136 4.98 13.63 -25.69
C ILE A 136 5.41 13.29 -27.12
N GLY A 137 5.03 12.11 -27.61
CA GLY A 137 5.39 11.62 -28.94
C GLY A 137 4.95 12.55 -30.07
N ILE A 138 3.71 13.07 -30.05
CA ILE A 138 3.20 14.01 -31.07
C ILE A 138 3.66 15.45 -30.85
N SER A 139 4.27 15.79 -29.69
CA SER A 139 4.79 17.14 -29.41
C SER A 139 6.10 17.41 -30.12
N ASP A 140 6.60 18.64 -30.01
CA ASP A 140 7.92 19.05 -30.47
C ASP A 140 9.04 18.75 -29.44
N ILE A 141 8.72 18.08 -28.34
CA ILE A 141 9.68 17.74 -27.27
C ILE A 141 10.51 16.51 -27.69
N PRO A 142 11.84 16.55 -27.67
CA PRO A 142 12.70 15.40 -27.99
C PRO A 142 12.60 14.35 -26.88
N TRP A 143 12.33 13.10 -27.29
CA TRP A 143 12.11 11.96 -26.40
C TRP A 143 12.15 10.64 -27.19
N ASP A 144 12.78 9.60 -26.62
CA ASP A 144 13.06 8.32 -27.28
C ASP A 144 11.95 7.27 -27.08
N GLY A 145 10.68 7.71 -26.95
CA GLY A 145 9.53 6.81 -26.94
C GLY A 145 9.06 6.38 -28.33
N PRO A 146 7.89 5.74 -28.42
CA PRO A 146 6.83 5.66 -27.43
C PRO A 146 6.98 4.50 -26.41
N ILE A 147 6.25 4.64 -25.31
CA ILE A 147 6.03 3.57 -24.35
C ILE A 147 4.55 3.24 -24.21
N ALA A 148 4.27 2.07 -23.66
CA ALA A 148 2.92 1.72 -23.20
C ALA A 148 2.99 0.95 -21.89
N GLY A 149 1.84 0.80 -21.24
CA GLY A 149 1.69 -0.03 -20.06
C GLY A 149 0.41 -0.83 -20.10
N VAL A 150 0.47 -2.04 -19.56
CA VAL A 150 -0.67 -2.92 -19.38
C VAL A 150 -0.65 -3.53 -17.97
N ARG A 151 -1.82 -3.95 -17.51
CA ARG A 151 -1.97 -4.75 -16.30
C ARG A 151 -2.09 -6.21 -16.68
N VAL A 152 -1.39 -7.08 -15.99
CA VAL A 152 -1.47 -8.53 -16.16
C VAL A 152 -2.07 -9.14 -14.90
N GLY A 153 -3.20 -9.81 -15.05
CA GLY A 153 -3.80 -10.68 -14.05
C GLY A 153 -3.55 -12.15 -14.35
N ARG A 154 -3.86 -13.02 -13.37
CA ARG A 154 -3.85 -14.48 -13.56
C ARG A 154 -5.12 -15.09 -12.98
N VAL A 155 -6.03 -15.48 -13.86
CA VAL A 155 -7.35 -16.04 -13.54
C VAL A 155 -7.39 -17.49 -14.01
N ASP A 156 -7.76 -18.42 -13.15
CA ASP A 156 -7.81 -19.86 -13.45
C ASP A 156 -6.52 -20.39 -14.11
N GLY A 157 -5.38 -19.88 -13.66
CA GLY A 157 -4.05 -20.27 -14.16
C GLY A 157 -3.66 -19.64 -15.49
N LYS A 158 -4.48 -18.78 -16.12
CA LYS A 158 -4.20 -18.10 -17.40
C LYS A 158 -3.91 -16.63 -17.17
N TYR A 159 -2.96 -16.09 -17.93
CA TYR A 159 -2.69 -14.67 -17.93
C TYR A 159 -3.76 -13.89 -18.72
N VAL A 160 -4.19 -12.77 -18.18
CA VAL A 160 -5.20 -11.87 -18.75
C VAL A 160 -4.65 -10.46 -18.80
N ILE A 161 -4.75 -9.80 -19.98
CA ILE A 161 -4.39 -8.40 -20.17
C ILE A 161 -5.53 -7.49 -19.72
N ASN A 162 -5.23 -6.51 -18.91
CA ASN A 162 -6.17 -5.50 -18.40
C ASN A 162 -7.46 -6.16 -17.86
N PRO A 163 -7.36 -7.06 -16.86
CA PRO A 163 -8.51 -7.78 -16.35
C PRO A 163 -9.61 -6.81 -15.88
N THR A 164 -10.86 -7.20 -16.09
CA THR A 164 -12.04 -6.50 -15.59
C THR A 164 -12.06 -6.54 -14.04
N GLN A 165 -12.97 -5.80 -13.42
CA GLN A 165 -13.11 -5.81 -11.96
C GLN A 165 -13.43 -7.22 -11.42
N GLU A 166 -14.30 -7.97 -12.11
CA GLU A 166 -14.64 -9.35 -11.76
C GLU A 166 -13.44 -10.29 -11.90
N GLU A 167 -12.72 -10.22 -13.02
CA GLU A 167 -11.51 -11.01 -13.27
C GLU A 167 -10.40 -10.65 -12.27
N MET A 168 -10.26 -9.38 -11.89
CA MET A 168 -9.27 -8.94 -10.91
C MET A 168 -9.59 -9.48 -9.50
N ALA A 169 -10.85 -9.56 -9.12
CA ALA A 169 -11.27 -10.14 -7.85
C ALA A 169 -10.93 -11.64 -7.75
N ALA A 170 -10.94 -12.36 -8.87
CA ALA A 170 -10.56 -13.77 -8.95
C ALA A 170 -9.05 -13.98 -9.22
N SER A 171 -8.32 -12.92 -9.53
CA SER A 171 -6.92 -12.99 -9.94
C SER A 171 -5.97 -13.24 -8.76
N THR A 172 -5.00 -14.13 -8.97
CA THR A 172 -3.91 -14.37 -8.02
C THR A 172 -2.71 -13.43 -8.24
N MET A 173 -2.78 -12.56 -9.24
CA MET A 173 -1.71 -11.64 -9.62
C MET A 173 -2.28 -10.32 -10.12
N ASN A 174 -1.60 -9.21 -9.80
CA ASN A 174 -1.89 -7.87 -10.27
C ASN A 174 -0.57 -7.17 -10.56
N VAL A 175 -0.07 -7.31 -11.78
CA VAL A 175 1.25 -6.77 -12.18
C VAL A 175 1.07 -5.79 -13.33
N THR A 176 1.46 -4.54 -13.12
CA THR A 176 1.57 -3.53 -14.18
C THR A 176 2.95 -3.60 -14.78
N VAL A 177 3.01 -3.76 -16.10
CA VAL A 177 4.22 -3.77 -16.90
C VAL A 177 4.18 -2.57 -17.82
N ALA A 178 5.28 -1.84 -17.94
CA ALA A 178 5.43 -0.75 -18.88
C ALA A 178 6.78 -0.82 -19.59
N GLY A 179 6.81 -0.39 -20.84
CA GLY A 179 8.01 -0.44 -21.66
C GLY A 179 7.84 0.14 -23.03
N SER A 180 8.93 0.10 -23.80
CA SER A 180 8.96 0.38 -25.24
C SER A 180 8.68 -0.89 -26.06
N GLU A 181 8.75 -0.77 -27.37
CA GLU A 181 8.70 -1.95 -28.25
C GLU A 181 9.91 -2.89 -28.02
N GLU A 182 11.05 -2.32 -27.68
CA GLU A 182 12.33 -3.04 -27.53
C GLU A 182 12.56 -3.56 -26.12
N ALA A 183 12.04 -2.85 -25.09
CA ALA A 183 12.43 -3.08 -23.70
C ALA A 183 11.32 -2.89 -22.68
N ILE A 184 11.37 -3.72 -21.65
CA ILE A 184 10.62 -3.50 -20.39
C ILE A 184 11.36 -2.40 -19.62
N MET A 185 10.62 -1.36 -19.18
CA MET A 185 11.17 -0.20 -18.49
C MET A 185 10.78 -0.15 -17.00
N MET A 186 9.58 -0.64 -16.69
CA MET A 186 9.05 -0.60 -15.33
C MET A 186 8.11 -1.79 -15.10
N VAL A 187 8.22 -2.36 -13.92
CA VAL A 187 7.25 -3.35 -13.40
C VAL A 187 6.84 -2.95 -12.00
N GLU A 188 5.56 -3.01 -11.71
CA GLU A 188 5.06 -2.82 -10.36
C GLU A 188 3.81 -3.69 -10.13
N GLY A 189 3.83 -4.50 -9.08
CA GLY A 189 2.67 -5.33 -8.83
C GLY A 189 2.75 -6.16 -7.57
N GLY A 190 1.67 -6.92 -7.37
CA GLY A 190 1.54 -7.89 -6.31
C GLY A 190 1.09 -9.25 -6.83
N ALA A 191 1.36 -10.28 -6.04
CA ALA A 191 0.91 -11.63 -6.30
C ALA A 191 0.61 -12.35 -4.97
N GLN A 192 -0.06 -13.49 -5.06
CA GLN A 192 -0.36 -14.35 -3.91
C GLN A 192 0.64 -15.49 -3.86
N GLU A 193 1.86 -15.21 -3.32
CA GLU A 193 2.94 -16.19 -3.20
C GLU A 193 3.29 -16.87 -4.55
N ALA A 194 3.32 -16.10 -5.64
CA ALA A 194 3.58 -16.65 -6.98
C ALA A 194 5.06 -17.07 -7.14
N PRO A 195 5.32 -18.23 -7.78
CA PRO A 195 6.67 -18.60 -8.17
C PRO A 195 7.34 -17.53 -9.05
N GLU A 196 8.65 -17.37 -8.94
CA GLU A 196 9.43 -16.37 -9.67
C GLU A 196 9.27 -16.50 -11.20
N GLU A 197 9.19 -17.73 -11.71
CA GLU A 197 9.03 -17.97 -13.14
C GLU A 197 7.64 -17.53 -13.65
N GLU A 198 6.60 -17.72 -12.85
CA GLU A 198 5.25 -17.26 -13.20
C GLU A 198 5.17 -15.71 -13.24
N VAL A 199 5.87 -15.04 -12.33
CA VAL A 199 5.98 -13.57 -12.34
C VAL A 199 6.71 -13.10 -13.60
N LEU A 200 7.81 -13.76 -13.96
CA LEU A 200 8.54 -13.46 -15.18
C LEU A 200 7.69 -13.68 -16.44
N ASP A 201 6.98 -14.81 -16.51
CA ASP A 201 6.13 -15.10 -17.66
C ASP A 201 4.97 -14.08 -17.79
N ALA A 202 4.39 -13.62 -16.67
CA ALA A 202 3.42 -12.52 -16.68
C ALA A 202 4.01 -11.22 -17.24
N ILE A 203 5.23 -10.86 -16.84
CA ILE A 203 5.95 -9.68 -17.35
C ILE A 203 6.16 -9.79 -18.85
N MET A 204 6.64 -10.93 -19.33
CA MET A 204 6.87 -11.17 -20.76
C MET A 204 5.58 -11.17 -21.56
N PHE A 205 4.50 -11.77 -21.02
CA PHE A 205 3.18 -11.75 -21.63
C PHE A 205 2.65 -10.33 -21.79
N GLY A 206 2.80 -9.49 -20.77
CA GLY A 206 2.43 -8.06 -20.85
C GLY A 206 3.23 -7.30 -21.91
N HIS A 207 4.52 -7.60 -22.03
CA HIS A 207 5.40 -6.92 -22.98
C HIS A 207 5.01 -7.17 -24.45
N GLU A 208 4.51 -8.35 -24.81
CA GLU A 208 4.02 -8.60 -26.16
C GLU A 208 2.87 -7.64 -26.54
N THR A 209 1.94 -7.41 -25.64
CA THR A 209 0.85 -6.43 -25.86
C THR A 209 1.37 -4.98 -25.91
N ILE A 210 2.36 -4.65 -25.08
CA ILE A 210 3.01 -3.33 -25.10
C ILE A 210 3.60 -3.01 -26.47
N LYS A 211 4.25 -3.98 -27.11
CA LYS A 211 4.81 -3.82 -28.46
C LYS A 211 3.74 -3.39 -29.47
N GLU A 212 2.55 -3.99 -29.41
CA GLU A 212 1.44 -3.64 -30.30
C GLU A 212 0.96 -2.20 -30.10
N ILE A 213 0.81 -1.79 -28.82
CA ILE A 213 0.40 -0.42 -28.47
C ILE A 213 1.49 0.59 -28.90
N CYS A 214 2.77 0.27 -28.75
CA CYS A 214 3.87 1.12 -29.19
C CYS A 214 3.87 1.30 -30.72
N ARG A 215 3.66 0.23 -31.50
CA ARG A 215 3.52 0.30 -32.96
C ARG A 215 2.32 1.15 -33.39
N PHE A 216 1.22 1.04 -32.67
CA PHE A 216 0.04 1.89 -32.88
C PHE A 216 0.36 3.37 -32.64
N GLN A 217 1.05 3.70 -31.54
CA GLN A 217 1.47 5.07 -31.26
C GLN A 217 2.50 5.60 -32.27
N LYS A 218 3.44 4.78 -32.77
CA LYS A 218 4.38 5.18 -33.82
C LYS A 218 3.64 5.66 -35.08
N LYS A 219 2.59 4.97 -35.49
CA LYS A 219 1.74 5.42 -36.65
C LYS A 219 1.06 6.76 -36.36
N ILE A 220 0.59 6.98 -35.13
CA ILE A 220 -0.01 8.27 -34.73
C ILE A 220 1.05 9.39 -34.81
N ILE A 221 2.24 9.14 -34.29
CA ILE A 221 3.34 10.11 -34.28
C ILE A 221 3.79 10.43 -35.70
N GLU A 222 3.88 9.45 -36.60
CA GLU A 222 4.19 9.66 -38.02
C GLU A 222 3.15 10.52 -38.73
N GLU A 223 1.86 10.39 -38.38
CA GLU A 223 0.78 11.09 -39.06
C GLU A 223 0.55 12.53 -38.58
N VAL A 224 0.69 12.76 -37.25
CA VAL A 224 0.30 14.03 -36.62
C VAL A 224 1.41 14.64 -35.72
N GLY A 225 2.56 13.99 -35.60
CA GLY A 225 3.68 14.47 -34.82
C GLY A 225 4.26 15.76 -35.35
N LYS A 226 4.79 16.57 -34.45
CA LYS A 226 5.54 17.78 -34.78
C LYS A 226 7.03 17.46 -34.92
N GLU A 227 7.73 18.28 -35.69
CA GLU A 227 9.18 18.24 -35.75
C GLU A 227 9.76 18.49 -34.35
N LYS A 228 10.71 17.66 -33.94
CA LYS A 228 11.34 17.75 -32.62
C LYS A 228 12.29 18.93 -32.56
N ARG A 229 12.26 19.63 -31.41
CA ARG A 229 13.24 20.68 -31.11
C ARG A 229 14.64 20.09 -31.06
N VAL A 230 15.61 20.83 -31.54
CA VAL A 230 17.02 20.51 -31.30
C VAL A 230 17.42 21.15 -29.97
N LEU A 231 17.70 20.34 -28.98
CA LEU A 231 18.29 20.79 -27.73
C LEU A 231 19.81 20.62 -27.83
N THR A 232 20.52 21.70 -27.57
CA THR A 232 21.99 21.68 -27.47
C THR A 232 22.37 21.52 -26.02
N PHE A 233 23.13 20.50 -25.72
CA PHE A 233 23.67 20.27 -24.39
C PHE A 233 25.16 20.61 -24.40
N PRO A 234 25.69 21.31 -23.37
CA PRO A 234 27.12 21.47 -23.21
C PRO A 234 27.74 20.06 -23.06
N GLU A 235 28.73 19.77 -23.88
CA GLU A 235 29.55 18.57 -23.74
C GLU A 235 30.84 18.95 -23.00
N VAL A 236 31.28 18.11 -22.06
CA VAL A 236 32.54 18.30 -21.38
C VAL A 236 33.65 18.19 -22.42
N PRO A 237 34.57 19.17 -22.54
CA PRO A 237 35.69 19.06 -23.46
C PRO A 237 36.54 17.83 -23.16
N ALA A 238 36.85 17.04 -24.20
CA ALA A 238 37.61 15.78 -24.06
C ALA A 238 39.01 15.97 -23.39
N GLU A 239 39.61 17.16 -23.51
CA GLU A 239 40.85 17.51 -22.81
C GLU A 239 40.64 17.57 -21.29
N ILE A 240 39.52 18.16 -20.82
CA ILE A 240 39.19 18.22 -19.41
C ILE A 240 38.91 16.82 -18.86
N GLU A 241 38.16 15.98 -19.57
CA GLU A 241 37.92 14.58 -19.17
C GLU A 241 39.24 13.82 -18.96
N LYS A 242 40.13 13.91 -19.95
CA LYS A 242 41.43 13.23 -19.90
C LYS A 242 42.33 13.70 -18.76
N ASP A 243 42.38 15.01 -18.53
CA ASP A 243 43.20 15.57 -17.45
C ASP A 243 42.62 15.25 -16.06
N VAL A 244 41.29 15.29 -15.90
CA VAL A 244 40.61 14.87 -14.69
C VAL A 244 40.81 13.37 -14.42
N GLU A 245 40.71 12.50 -15.43
CA GLU A 245 41.01 11.08 -15.32
C GLU A 245 42.43 10.84 -14.83
N ALA A 246 43.41 11.46 -15.49
CA ALA A 246 44.82 11.32 -15.15
C ALA A 246 45.14 11.77 -13.71
N PHE A 247 44.49 12.83 -13.22
CA PHE A 247 44.73 13.39 -11.89
C PHE A 247 43.97 12.65 -10.78
N ALA A 248 42.70 12.34 -11.00
CA ALA A 248 41.79 11.97 -9.91
C ALA A 248 41.53 10.45 -9.75
N THR A 249 41.88 9.60 -10.74
CA THR A 249 41.55 8.15 -10.72
C THR A 249 42.04 7.45 -9.46
N GLU A 250 43.30 7.59 -9.09
CA GLU A 250 43.88 6.87 -7.94
C GLU A 250 43.29 7.36 -6.61
N SER A 251 43.08 8.66 -6.48
CA SER A 251 42.50 9.25 -5.28
C SER A 251 41.04 8.87 -5.10
N LEU A 252 40.24 8.84 -6.19
CA LEU A 252 38.85 8.41 -6.17
C LEU A 252 38.71 6.92 -5.91
N LYS A 253 39.55 6.06 -6.56
CA LYS A 253 39.58 4.62 -6.26
C LYS A 253 39.77 4.36 -4.77
N LYS A 254 40.74 5.02 -4.16
CA LYS A 254 41.03 4.89 -2.72
C LYS A 254 39.83 5.40 -1.85
N ALA A 255 39.15 6.45 -2.29
CA ALA A 255 38.06 7.06 -1.56
C ALA A 255 36.75 6.25 -1.62
N ILE A 256 36.48 5.61 -2.76
CA ILE A 256 35.23 4.89 -3.04
C ILE A 256 35.11 3.60 -2.23
N PHE A 257 36.20 2.85 -2.05
CA PHE A 257 36.18 1.53 -1.42
C PHE A 257 36.38 1.62 0.10
N ASP A 258 35.28 2.02 0.79
CA ASP A 258 35.19 2.03 2.25
C ASP A 258 33.82 1.49 2.67
N ALA A 259 33.78 0.57 3.63
CA ALA A 259 32.54 -0.05 4.11
C ALA A 259 31.60 0.94 4.83
N ASP A 260 32.17 1.95 5.50
CA ASP A 260 31.43 2.99 6.19
C ASP A 260 30.97 4.10 5.23
N LYS A 261 29.65 4.29 5.10
CA LYS A 261 29.05 5.26 4.18
C LYS A 261 29.52 6.69 4.45
N LEU A 262 29.48 7.15 5.70
CA LEU A 262 29.79 8.55 6.02
C LEU A 262 31.28 8.84 5.77
N ARG A 263 32.15 7.91 6.11
CA ARG A 263 33.58 8.02 5.84
C ARG A 263 33.86 7.97 4.35
N ARG A 264 33.24 7.06 3.61
CA ARG A 264 33.33 6.97 2.15
C ARG A 264 32.91 8.26 1.47
N ASP A 265 31.70 8.75 1.82
CA ASP A 265 31.15 9.97 1.24
C ASP A 265 32.05 11.18 1.55
N GLY A 266 32.61 11.26 2.76
CA GLY A 266 33.58 12.27 3.16
C GLY A 266 34.92 12.17 2.38
N ASN A 267 35.41 10.95 2.16
CA ASN A 267 36.65 10.71 1.38
C ASN A 267 36.44 11.10 -0.10
N ILE A 268 35.30 10.74 -0.69
CA ILE A 268 34.97 11.13 -2.08
C ILE A 268 34.85 12.64 -2.20
N ALA A 269 34.17 13.29 -1.27
CA ALA A 269 34.07 14.74 -1.27
C ALA A 269 35.42 15.44 -1.14
N ALA A 270 36.30 14.92 -0.28
CA ALA A 270 37.65 15.44 -0.12
C ALA A 270 38.50 15.26 -1.41
N ALA A 271 38.43 14.09 -2.07
CA ALA A 271 39.12 13.83 -3.33
C ALA A 271 38.65 14.74 -4.46
N LYS A 272 37.30 14.91 -4.60
CA LYS A 272 36.70 15.84 -5.56
C LYS A 272 37.07 17.29 -5.29
N LYS A 273 37.07 17.73 -4.02
CA LYS A 273 37.46 19.06 -3.63
C LYS A 273 38.93 19.34 -4.02
N ALA A 274 39.85 18.42 -3.73
CA ALA A 274 41.25 18.56 -4.10
C ALA A 274 41.43 18.67 -5.62
N ALA A 275 40.71 17.89 -6.41
CA ALA A 275 40.71 17.99 -7.87
C ALA A 275 40.12 19.34 -8.35
N MET A 276 39.01 19.79 -7.79
CA MET A 276 38.44 21.10 -8.11
C MET A 276 39.38 22.26 -7.81
N GLU A 277 40.09 22.21 -6.68
CA GLU A 277 41.07 23.23 -6.30
C GLU A 277 42.28 23.21 -7.28
N HIS A 278 42.75 22.05 -7.70
CA HIS A 278 43.83 21.91 -8.69
C HIS A 278 43.42 22.48 -10.05
N PHE A 279 42.23 22.14 -10.54
CA PHE A 279 41.79 22.57 -11.86
C PHE A 279 41.20 24.00 -11.89
N ALA A 280 40.97 24.63 -10.75
CA ALA A 280 40.55 26.04 -10.69
C ALA A 280 41.62 26.98 -11.26
N GLU A 281 42.92 26.62 -11.20
CA GLU A 281 44.01 27.38 -11.80
C GLU A 281 44.19 27.10 -13.30
N ILE A 282 43.79 25.88 -13.76
CA ILE A 282 44.00 25.44 -15.14
C ILE A 282 42.76 25.75 -16.02
N TYR A 283 41.57 25.52 -15.48
CA TYR A 283 40.27 25.67 -16.18
C TYR A 283 39.29 26.58 -15.41
N PRO A 284 39.63 27.84 -15.13
CA PRO A 284 38.83 28.72 -14.23
C PRO A 284 37.40 28.97 -14.74
N GLU A 285 37.20 28.94 -16.07
CA GLU A 285 35.88 29.17 -16.70
C GLU A 285 35.07 27.86 -16.92
N HIS A 286 35.70 26.71 -16.66
CA HIS A 286 35.14 25.36 -16.91
C HIS A 286 34.99 24.51 -15.65
N LEU A 287 34.83 25.12 -14.48
CA LEU A 287 34.73 24.38 -13.21
C LEU A 287 33.49 23.46 -13.14
N SER A 288 32.38 23.83 -13.81
CA SER A 288 31.22 22.93 -13.95
C SER A 288 31.59 21.66 -14.75
N ASP A 289 32.34 21.82 -15.83
CA ASP A 289 32.77 20.70 -16.69
C ASP A 289 33.70 19.77 -15.93
N VAL A 290 34.62 20.32 -15.09
CA VAL A 290 35.47 19.53 -14.19
C VAL A 290 34.63 18.75 -13.17
N ALA A 291 33.61 19.36 -12.60
CA ALA A 291 32.70 18.67 -11.65
C ALA A 291 31.96 17.51 -12.32
N ASP A 292 31.43 17.75 -13.53
CA ASP A 292 30.73 16.72 -14.32
C ASP A 292 31.67 15.57 -14.71
N ALA A 293 32.91 15.88 -15.10
CA ALA A 293 33.97 14.88 -15.40
C ALA A 293 34.32 14.03 -14.17
N LEU A 294 34.38 14.64 -12.97
CA LEU A 294 34.65 13.91 -11.71
C LEU A 294 33.46 12.99 -11.34
N ASP A 295 32.24 13.40 -11.59
CA ASP A 295 31.06 12.58 -11.37
C ASP A 295 31.02 11.40 -12.33
N HIS A 296 31.31 11.63 -13.62
CA HIS A 296 31.43 10.60 -14.63
C HIS A 296 32.51 9.59 -14.30
N LEU A 297 33.70 10.06 -13.98
CA LEU A 297 34.82 9.21 -13.57
C LEU A 297 34.52 8.37 -12.32
N THR A 298 33.86 8.96 -11.32
CA THR A 298 33.40 8.24 -10.12
C THR A 298 32.47 7.08 -10.50
N LYS A 299 31.52 7.33 -11.40
CA LYS A 299 30.58 6.33 -11.90
C LYS A 299 31.31 5.22 -12.66
N GLU A 300 32.22 5.55 -13.54
CA GLU A 300 33.01 4.58 -14.32
C GLU A 300 33.86 3.68 -13.42
N ILE A 301 34.55 4.23 -12.44
CA ILE A 301 35.38 3.47 -11.48
C ILE A 301 34.50 2.45 -10.73
N VAL A 302 33.35 2.87 -10.20
CA VAL A 302 32.44 1.97 -9.46
C VAL A 302 31.94 0.84 -10.36
N ARG A 303 31.45 1.18 -11.57
CA ARG A 303 30.85 0.22 -12.50
C ARG A 303 31.91 -0.78 -12.98
N HIS A 304 33.09 -0.29 -13.38
CA HIS A 304 34.17 -1.11 -13.84
C HIS A 304 34.67 -2.10 -12.78
N THR A 305 34.86 -1.63 -11.54
CA THR A 305 35.36 -2.48 -10.45
C THR A 305 34.32 -3.56 -10.09
N ILE A 306 33.02 -3.20 -10.00
CA ILE A 306 31.96 -4.18 -9.73
C ILE A 306 31.91 -5.23 -10.85
N THR A 307 31.95 -4.82 -12.12
CA THR A 307 31.67 -5.72 -13.26
C THR A 307 32.94 -6.55 -13.61
N ASN A 308 34.13 -5.99 -13.51
CA ASN A 308 35.35 -6.65 -13.97
C ASN A 308 36.15 -7.29 -12.82
N GLU A 309 36.11 -6.72 -11.61
CA GLU A 309 36.84 -7.24 -10.46
C GLU A 309 35.94 -7.99 -9.47
N GLY A 310 34.60 -7.83 -9.58
CA GLY A 310 33.62 -8.47 -8.70
C GLY A 310 33.62 -7.93 -7.27
N ILE A 311 34.13 -6.72 -7.06
CA ILE A 311 34.27 -6.06 -5.76
C ILE A 311 33.31 -4.87 -5.69
N ARG A 312 32.53 -4.81 -4.64
CA ARG A 312 31.57 -3.73 -4.37
C ARG A 312 32.22 -2.63 -3.52
N PRO A 313 31.66 -1.39 -3.49
CA PRO A 313 32.23 -0.27 -2.73
C PRO A 313 32.42 -0.54 -1.23
N ASP A 314 31.68 -1.46 -0.64
CA ASP A 314 31.81 -1.89 0.75
C ASP A 314 32.62 -3.18 0.93
N GLY A 315 33.27 -3.67 -0.13
CA GLY A 315 34.11 -4.87 -0.12
C GLY A 315 33.34 -6.19 -0.27
N ARG A 316 32.01 -6.19 -0.32
CA ARG A 316 31.20 -7.40 -0.52
C ARG A 316 31.37 -7.98 -1.93
N LYS A 317 31.09 -9.29 -2.05
CA LYS A 317 30.89 -9.97 -3.34
C LYS A 317 29.49 -9.64 -3.89
N LEU A 318 29.25 -9.95 -5.17
CA LEU A 318 28.03 -9.58 -5.89
C LEU A 318 26.74 -10.11 -5.23
N THR A 319 26.77 -11.32 -4.68
CA THR A 319 25.60 -11.99 -4.06
C THR A 319 25.51 -11.83 -2.53
N GLU A 320 26.51 -11.19 -1.92
CA GLU A 320 26.61 -11.08 -0.48
C GLU A 320 25.62 -10.03 0.08
N ILE A 321 24.92 -10.41 1.14
CA ILE A 321 23.95 -9.57 1.85
C ILE A 321 24.64 -8.93 3.06
N ARG A 322 24.36 -7.67 3.35
CA ARG A 322 24.85 -6.95 4.53
C ARG A 322 24.47 -7.68 5.82
N PRO A 323 25.25 -7.55 6.91
CA PRO A 323 24.91 -8.11 8.20
C PRO A 323 23.52 -7.69 8.66
N ILE A 324 22.72 -8.64 9.19
CA ILE A 324 21.36 -8.41 9.66
C ILE A 324 21.32 -8.60 11.16
N THR A 325 20.68 -7.66 11.86
CA THR A 325 20.27 -7.79 13.26
C THR A 325 18.79 -7.45 13.41
N CYS A 326 18.12 -8.17 14.29
CA CYS A 326 16.69 -8.08 14.52
C CYS A 326 16.38 -8.00 16.02
N GLU A 327 15.46 -7.12 16.37
CA GLU A 327 14.96 -6.99 17.75
C GLU A 327 13.44 -6.81 17.74
N VAL A 328 12.73 -7.37 18.73
CA VAL A 328 11.28 -7.20 18.86
C VAL A 328 10.91 -6.75 20.29
N GLY A 329 9.76 -6.09 20.43
CA GLY A 329 9.27 -5.68 21.74
C GLY A 329 9.99 -4.49 22.37
N LEU A 330 10.66 -3.65 21.58
CA LEU A 330 11.47 -2.52 22.08
C LEU A 330 10.64 -1.44 22.78
N LEU A 331 9.41 -1.21 22.32
CA LEU A 331 8.56 -0.12 22.79
C LEU A 331 7.47 -0.66 23.74
N PRO A 332 7.48 -0.30 25.01
CA PRO A 332 6.65 -0.99 26.02
C PRO A 332 5.15 -0.66 25.94
N ARG A 333 4.76 0.45 25.30
CA ARG A 333 3.36 0.92 25.27
C ARG A 333 2.61 0.55 23.99
N VAL A 334 3.32 0.21 22.93
CA VAL A 334 2.72 -0.13 21.63
C VAL A 334 2.19 -1.57 21.61
N HIS A 335 1.43 -1.93 20.57
CA HIS A 335 0.85 -3.27 20.47
C HIS A 335 1.85 -4.29 19.92
N GLY A 336 2.75 -3.87 19.05
CA GLY A 336 3.91 -4.63 18.59
C GLY A 336 4.97 -3.70 18.02
N SER A 337 6.25 -4.07 18.15
CA SER A 337 7.36 -3.30 17.59
C SER A 337 8.51 -4.20 17.19
N ALA A 338 9.21 -3.83 16.12
CA ALA A 338 10.41 -4.51 15.66
C ALA A 338 11.41 -3.53 15.08
N LEU A 339 12.67 -3.74 15.38
CA LEU A 339 13.81 -3.05 14.77
C LEU A 339 14.53 -4.03 13.86
N PHE A 340 14.52 -3.74 12.57
CA PHE A 340 15.26 -4.48 11.56
C PHE A 340 16.43 -3.63 11.08
N THR A 341 17.65 -4.16 11.19
CA THR A 341 18.87 -3.50 10.74
C THR A 341 19.59 -4.37 9.74
N ARG A 342 19.96 -3.81 8.59
CA ARG A 342 20.75 -4.45 7.54
C ARG A 342 21.89 -3.53 7.15
N GLY A 343 23.11 -3.80 7.68
CA GLY A 343 24.22 -2.87 7.58
C GLY A 343 23.83 -1.48 8.10
N GLN A 344 23.99 -0.46 7.30
CA GLN A 344 23.62 0.93 7.60
C GLN A 344 22.22 1.30 7.06
N THR A 345 21.26 0.37 7.16
CA THR A 345 19.85 0.63 6.88
C THR A 345 19.02 0.06 8.01
N GLN A 346 18.22 0.91 8.68
CA GLN A 346 17.49 0.56 9.88
C GLN A 346 16.04 1.02 9.78
N ALA A 347 15.10 0.10 10.05
CA ALA A 347 13.66 0.35 10.08
C ALA A 347 13.07 -0.09 11.42
N LEU A 348 12.47 0.85 12.14
CA LEU A 348 11.65 0.62 13.31
C LEU A 348 10.19 0.55 12.88
N SER A 349 9.60 -0.63 12.92
CA SER A 349 8.20 -0.83 12.56
C SER A 349 7.33 -1.04 13.79
N ILE A 350 6.19 -0.36 13.83
CA ILE A 350 5.26 -0.33 14.95
C ILE A 350 3.88 -0.75 14.48
N THR A 351 3.28 -1.74 15.15
CA THR A 351 1.92 -2.22 14.89
C THR A 351 0.95 -1.68 15.92
N THR A 352 -0.17 -1.17 15.44
CA THR A 352 -1.33 -0.77 16.24
C THR A 352 -2.54 -1.58 15.80
N LEU A 353 -3.27 -2.15 16.76
CA LEU A 353 -4.52 -2.88 16.57
C LEU A 353 -5.68 -2.02 17.07
N ALA A 354 -6.77 -1.99 16.32
CA ALA A 354 -7.93 -1.18 16.65
C ALA A 354 -9.25 -1.92 16.30
N PRO A 355 -10.40 -1.50 16.87
CA PRO A 355 -11.72 -1.98 16.47
C PRO A 355 -12.05 -1.69 15.00
N MET A 356 -13.03 -2.42 14.44
CA MET A 356 -13.43 -2.28 13.03
C MET A 356 -13.97 -0.89 12.68
N SER A 357 -14.52 -0.14 13.63
CA SER A 357 -14.94 1.27 13.45
C SER A 357 -13.79 2.25 13.13
N GLU A 358 -12.53 1.82 13.25
CA GLU A 358 -11.34 2.63 12.95
C GLU A 358 -10.77 2.34 11.54
N THR A 359 -11.54 1.70 10.64
CA THR A 359 -11.14 1.52 9.24
C THR A 359 -10.83 2.85 8.58
N GLN A 360 -9.84 2.86 7.70
CA GLN A 360 -9.55 4.04 6.90
C GLN A 360 -10.63 4.21 5.83
N ILE A 361 -11.32 5.33 5.84
CA ILE A 361 -12.29 5.69 4.80
C ILE A 361 -11.51 6.10 3.54
N ILE A 362 -11.89 5.52 2.41
CA ILE A 362 -11.34 5.83 1.08
C ILE A 362 -12.39 6.65 0.31
N ASP A 363 -12.02 7.86 -0.07
CA ASP A 363 -12.85 8.76 -0.88
C ASP A 363 -12.05 9.19 -2.12
N ASP A 364 -11.95 8.27 -3.07
CA ASP A 364 -11.27 8.45 -4.35
C ASP A 364 -12.12 7.89 -5.52
N LEU A 365 -11.52 7.69 -6.69
CA LEU A 365 -12.21 7.16 -7.87
C LEU A 365 -12.45 5.65 -7.83
N THR A 366 -11.89 4.93 -6.86
CA THR A 366 -12.06 3.48 -6.78
C THR A 366 -13.42 3.10 -6.16
N PRO A 367 -13.91 1.87 -6.39
CA PRO A 367 -15.10 1.37 -5.71
C PRO A 367 -14.86 1.00 -4.25
N VAL A 368 -13.60 0.94 -3.81
CA VAL A 368 -13.22 0.63 -2.43
C VAL A 368 -13.54 1.81 -1.53
N THR A 369 -14.32 1.58 -0.48
CA THR A 369 -14.75 2.63 0.46
C THR A 369 -14.00 2.59 1.78
N GLU A 370 -13.44 1.45 2.14
CA GLU A 370 -12.78 1.23 3.42
C GLU A 370 -11.53 0.35 3.28
N LYS A 371 -10.59 0.57 4.18
CA LYS A 371 -9.34 -0.17 4.23
C LYS A 371 -9.01 -0.56 5.66
N ARG A 372 -8.90 -1.87 5.92
CA ARG A 372 -8.63 -2.46 7.24
C ARG A 372 -7.14 -2.58 7.55
N TYR A 373 -6.32 -2.91 6.56
CA TYR A 373 -4.87 -2.97 6.70
C TYR A 373 -4.24 -1.70 6.14
N ILE A 374 -3.49 -0.99 6.96
CA ILE A 374 -2.90 0.31 6.65
C ILE A 374 -1.41 0.23 6.92
N HIS A 375 -0.60 0.54 5.91
CA HIS A 375 0.84 0.64 6.05
C HIS A 375 1.33 2.05 5.74
N GLN A 376 2.09 2.64 6.66
CA GLN A 376 2.69 3.97 6.51
C GLN A 376 4.21 3.88 6.65
N TYR A 377 4.90 4.72 5.93
CA TYR A 377 6.35 4.76 5.85
C TYR A 377 6.83 6.19 6.00
N ASN A 378 7.74 6.44 6.93
CA ASN A 378 8.32 7.74 7.21
C ASN A 378 9.84 7.71 6.98
N PHE A 379 10.32 8.74 6.26
CA PHE A 379 11.74 8.89 5.92
C PHE A 379 12.22 10.27 6.36
N PRO A 380 12.51 10.47 7.64
CA PRO A 380 12.99 11.75 8.16
C PRO A 380 14.40 12.04 7.67
N SER A 381 14.74 13.32 7.50
CA SER A 381 16.01 13.76 6.92
C SER A 381 17.26 13.27 7.68
N TYR A 382 17.13 13.08 8.99
CA TYR A 382 18.25 12.60 9.81
C TYR A 382 18.71 11.17 9.43
N CYS A 383 17.84 10.36 8.79
CA CYS A 383 18.22 8.97 8.42
C CYS A 383 19.30 8.90 7.34
N VAL A 384 19.54 10.00 6.64
CA VAL A 384 20.61 10.18 5.66
C VAL A 384 21.58 11.30 6.06
N GLY A 385 21.46 11.86 7.27
CA GLY A 385 22.33 12.91 7.78
C GLY A 385 22.02 14.32 7.24
N GLU A 386 20.84 14.54 6.63
CA GLU A 386 20.44 15.83 6.10
C GLU A 386 19.68 16.68 7.13
N THR A 387 19.81 18.02 7.00
CA THR A 387 19.08 19.01 7.81
C THR A 387 17.92 19.59 7.00
N LYS A 388 16.79 18.89 6.97
CA LYS A 388 15.61 19.29 6.20
C LYS A 388 14.37 19.28 7.07
N GLY A 389 13.57 20.36 7.02
CA GLY A 389 12.32 20.45 7.78
C GLY A 389 11.30 19.39 7.36
N SER A 390 10.56 18.86 8.33
CA SER A 390 9.47 17.91 8.07
C SER A 390 8.27 18.63 7.44
N ARG A 391 7.80 18.14 6.27
CA ARG A 391 6.66 18.69 5.51
C ARG A 391 5.57 17.66 5.23
N GLY A 392 5.56 16.54 5.99
CA GLY A 392 4.71 15.38 5.72
C GLY A 392 5.33 14.46 4.66
N PRO A 393 4.67 13.32 4.35
CA PRO A 393 5.21 12.31 3.44
C PRO A 393 5.29 12.83 2.00
N GLY A 394 6.46 12.65 1.38
CA GLY A 394 6.68 12.95 -0.02
C GLY A 394 6.23 11.79 -0.94
N ARG A 395 6.28 12.03 -2.27
CA ARG A 395 5.91 11.03 -3.29
C ARG A 395 6.68 9.71 -3.13
N ARG A 396 7.97 9.76 -2.73
CA ARG A 396 8.81 8.57 -2.52
C ARG A 396 8.34 7.77 -1.31
N GLU A 397 8.01 8.44 -0.21
CA GLU A 397 7.54 7.81 1.02
C GLU A 397 6.20 7.08 0.81
N LEU A 398 5.26 7.70 0.09
CA LEU A 398 4.00 7.06 -0.28
C LEU A 398 4.22 5.81 -1.15
N GLY A 399 5.14 5.87 -2.11
CA GLY A 399 5.48 4.71 -2.95
C GLY A 399 6.11 3.56 -2.16
N HIS A 400 6.99 3.87 -1.21
CA HIS A 400 7.62 2.85 -0.35
C HIS A 400 6.61 2.22 0.61
N GLY A 401 5.71 3.02 1.19
CA GLY A 401 4.62 2.53 2.03
C GLY A 401 3.66 1.60 1.26
N ALA A 402 3.26 1.99 0.05
CA ALA A 402 2.40 1.19 -0.82
C ALA A 402 3.06 -0.16 -1.23
N LEU A 403 4.37 -0.16 -1.47
CA LEU A 403 5.10 -1.39 -1.77
C LEU A 403 5.11 -2.35 -0.56
N ALA A 404 5.40 -1.84 0.63
CA ALA A 404 5.40 -2.64 1.85
C ALA A 404 3.99 -3.16 2.19
N GLU A 405 2.96 -2.33 2.00
CA GLU A 405 1.58 -2.74 2.17
C GLU A 405 1.20 -3.88 1.22
N ARG A 406 1.51 -3.74 -0.06
CA ARG A 406 1.25 -4.76 -1.09
C ARG A 406 1.97 -6.08 -0.77
N ALA A 407 3.20 -6.01 -0.26
CA ALA A 407 3.98 -7.18 0.11
C ALA A 407 3.37 -7.99 1.25
N LEU A 408 2.74 -7.31 2.21
CA LEU A 408 2.19 -7.93 3.42
C LEU A 408 0.70 -8.30 3.31
N LEU A 409 -0.05 -7.61 2.45
CA LEU A 409 -1.49 -7.82 2.30
C LEU A 409 -1.89 -9.30 2.08
N PRO A 410 -1.17 -10.12 1.26
CA PRO A 410 -1.52 -11.52 1.05
C PRO A 410 -1.40 -12.42 2.29
N VAL A 411 -0.64 -11.99 3.29
CA VAL A 411 -0.42 -12.76 4.54
C VAL A 411 -1.23 -12.23 5.73
N ILE A 412 -1.92 -11.10 5.58
CA ILE A 412 -2.81 -10.58 6.62
C ILE A 412 -4.01 -11.51 6.78
N PRO A 413 -4.36 -11.92 8.03
CA PRO A 413 -5.51 -12.79 8.27
C PRO A 413 -6.83 -12.13 7.86
N SER A 414 -7.83 -12.92 7.55
CA SER A 414 -9.20 -12.44 7.25
C SER A 414 -9.82 -11.74 8.48
N VAL A 415 -10.91 -11.00 8.27
CA VAL A 415 -11.65 -10.36 9.36
C VAL A 415 -12.28 -11.39 10.30
N ASP A 416 -12.66 -12.56 9.77
CA ASP A 416 -13.27 -13.62 10.56
C ASP A 416 -12.24 -14.33 11.48
N GLU A 417 -10.98 -14.41 11.03
CA GLU A 417 -9.87 -14.97 11.83
C GLU A 417 -9.31 -13.97 12.84
N PHE A 418 -9.24 -12.68 12.46
CA PHE A 418 -8.64 -11.63 13.28
C PHE A 418 -9.36 -10.30 13.06
N PRO A 419 -10.43 -10.00 13.83
CA PRO A 419 -11.36 -8.90 13.60
C PRO A 419 -10.80 -7.54 14.07
N TYR A 420 -9.61 -7.18 13.63
CA TYR A 420 -8.95 -5.92 13.97
C TYR A 420 -8.65 -5.10 12.72
N VAL A 421 -8.75 -3.80 12.83
CA VAL A 421 -8.02 -2.87 11.98
C VAL A 421 -6.56 -2.93 12.37
N ILE A 422 -5.68 -3.09 11.39
CA ILE A 422 -4.24 -3.25 11.59
C ILE A 422 -3.54 -2.07 10.94
N ARG A 423 -2.86 -1.25 11.72
CA ARG A 423 -2.02 -0.16 11.22
C ARG A 423 -0.56 -0.44 11.55
N VAL A 424 0.29 -0.44 10.53
CA VAL A 424 1.73 -0.54 10.67
C VAL A 424 2.37 0.77 10.23
N VAL A 425 3.31 1.28 11.02
CA VAL A 425 4.12 2.44 10.68
C VAL A 425 5.59 2.03 10.72
N SER A 426 6.31 2.28 9.63
CA SER A 426 7.75 2.08 9.56
C SER A 426 8.46 3.42 9.62
N GLU A 427 9.21 3.64 10.69
CA GLU A 427 10.11 4.78 10.87
C GLU A 427 11.51 4.39 10.39
N ILE A 428 12.04 5.06 9.39
CA ILE A 428 13.39 4.80 8.91
C ILE A 428 14.37 5.63 9.74
N LEU A 429 15.24 4.93 10.47
CA LEU A 429 16.19 5.57 11.39
C LEU A 429 17.55 5.80 10.75
N GLU A 430 17.94 4.94 9.82
CA GLU A 430 19.17 5.05 9.05
C GLU A 430 18.95 4.47 7.64
N SER A 431 19.58 5.06 6.61
CA SER A 431 19.43 4.58 5.23
C SER A 431 20.74 4.64 4.42
N ASN A 432 21.13 3.47 3.94
CA ASN A 432 22.13 3.27 2.89
C ASN A 432 21.59 2.31 1.81
N GLY A 433 20.44 2.67 1.23
CA GLY A 433 19.77 1.92 0.18
C GLY A 433 18.79 0.87 0.69
N SER A 434 17.73 0.69 -0.08
CA SER A 434 16.65 -0.29 0.11
C SER A 434 15.95 -0.27 1.48
N SER A 435 15.65 0.93 1.98
CA SER A 435 14.89 1.12 3.22
C SER A 435 13.44 0.59 3.13
N SER A 436 12.83 0.57 1.93
CA SER A 436 11.50 -0.01 1.73
C SER A 436 11.48 -1.53 2.00
N GLN A 437 12.54 -2.25 1.63
CA GLN A 437 12.64 -3.69 1.90
C GLN A 437 12.96 -3.97 3.38
N ALA A 438 13.74 -3.12 4.04
CA ALA A 438 13.90 -3.15 5.49
C ALA A 438 12.57 -2.92 6.22
N SER A 439 11.73 -2.02 5.68
CA SER A 439 10.37 -1.77 6.16
C SER A 439 9.48 -3.02 6.06
N VAL A 440 9.53 -3.77 4.96
CA VAL A 440 8.80 -5.06 4.81
C VAL A 440 9.23 -6.05 5.90
N CYS A 441 10.54 -6.23 6.10
CA CYS A 441 11.06 -7.15 7.12
C CYS A 441 10.67 -6.73 8.55
N GLY A 442 10.89 -5.46 8.90
CA GLY A 442 10.52 -4.91 10.21
C GLY A 442 9.02 -5.00 10.47
N SER A 443 8.19 -4.73 9.45
CA SER A 443 6.72 -4.80 9.57
C SER A 443 6.23 -6.22 9.77
N THR A 444 6.79 -7.21 9.07
CA THR A 444 6.53 -8.64 9.32
C THR A 444 6.75 -8.98 10.78
N MET A 445 7.92 -8.64 11.31
CA MET A 445 8.30 -8.94 12.70
C MET A 445 7.43 -8.19 13.72
N SER A 446 7.08 -6.93 13.42
CA SER A 446 6.20 -6.12 14.25
C SER A 446 4.78 -6.68 14.32
N LEU A 447 4.23 -7.17 13.20
CA LEU A 447 2.95 -7.88 13.14
C LEU A 447 2.99 -9.16 13.98
N MET A 448 4.03 -9.96 13.83
CA MET A 448 4.23 -11.19 14.62
C MET A 448 4.37 -10.88 16.12
N ASN A 449 5.13 -9.85 16.48
CA ASN A 449 5.28 -9.39 17.86
C ASN A 449 3.96 -8.87 18.45
N ALA A 450 3.07 -8.30 17.63
CA ALA A 450 1.74 -7.87 18.04
C ALA A 450 0.75 -9.03 18.24
N GLY A 451 1.12 -10.27 17.88
CA GLY A 451 0.24 -11.43 17.93
C GLY A 451 -0.73 -11.52 16.73
N VAL A 452 -0.46 -10.81 15.64
CA VAL A 452 -1.24 -10.96 14.41
C VAL A 452 -0.91 -12.31 13.77
N PRO A 453 -1.88 -13.22 13.56
CA PRO A 453 -1.65 -14.54 13.00
C PRO A 453 -1.47 -14.47 11.48
N ILE A 454 -0.39 -13.83 11.01
CA ILE A 454 -0.06 -13.78 9.59
C ILE A 454 0.17 -15.19 9.03
N LYS A 455 -0.23 -15.42 7.76
CA LYS A 455 -0.12 -16.75 7.12
C LYS A 455 1.32 -17.26 7.02
N ALA A 456 2.26 -16.35 6.78
CA ALA A 456 3.69 -16.63 6.69
C ALA A 456 4.50 -15.34 6.84
N PRO A 457 5.75 -15.41 7.32
CA PRO A 457 6.67 -14.28 7.30
C PRO A 457 7.00 -13.84 5.88
N VAL A 458 7.15 -12.53 5.70
CA VAL A 458 7.54 -11.90 4.43
C VAL A 458 8.86 -11.18 4.61
N ALA A 459 9.79 -11.41 3.71
CA ALA A 459 11.03 -10.64 3.63
C ALA A 459 11.14 -9.96 2.26
N GLY A 460 11.92 -8.88 2.22
CA GLY A 460 12.16 -8.14 1.01
C GLY A 460 13.66 -7.91 0.76
N ILE A 461 14.04 -7.94 -0.52
CA ILE A 461 15.40 -7.69 -0.98
C ILE A 461 15.39 -6.75 -2.19
N ALA A 462 16.42 -5.92 -2.36
CA ALA A 462 16.63 -5.13 -3.56
C ALA A 462 17.82 -5.68 -4.32
N MET A 463 17.58 -5.98 -5.60
CA MET A 463 18.57 -6.41 -6.56
C MET A 463 19.00 -5.23 -7.42
N GLY A 464 20.22 -5.23 -7.91
CA GLY A 464 20.72 -4.27 -8.87
C GLY A 464 21.31 -4.94 -10.09
N LEU A 465 21.44 -4.16 -11.14
CA LEU A 465 22.16 -4.55 -12.35
C LEU A 465 23.16 -3.46 -12.71
N ILE A 466 24.35 -3.87 -13.08
CA ILE A 466 25.37 -2.99 -13.68
C ILE A 466 25.84 -3.65 -14.97
N GLU A 467 25.83 -2.89 -16.06
CA GLU A 467 26.40 -3.27 -17.35
C GLU A 467 27.64 -2.43 -17.61
N ASP A 468 28.75 -3.07 -17.98
CA ASP A 468 29.98 -2.40 -18.36
C ASP A 468 30.66 -3.17 -19.49
N GLY A 469 30.78 -2.53 -20.66
CA GLY A 469 31.42 -3.12 -21.83
C GLY A 469 30.76 -4.41 -22.35
N GLY A 470 29.45 -4.55 -22.23
CA GLY A 470 28.66 -5.73 -22.62
C GLY A 470 28.62 -6.85 -21.59
N LYS A 471 29.25 -6.65 -20.41
CA LYS A 471 29.13 -7.56 -19.27
C LYS A 471 28.07 -7.08 -18.30
N PHE A 472 27.30 -8.01 -17.75
CA PHE A 472 26.26 -7.74 -16.79
C PHE A 472 26.62 -8.34 -15.42
N SER A 473 26.46 -7.54 -14.37
CA SER A 473 26.62 -7.98 -12.98
C SER A 473 25.33 -7.76 -12.22
N ILE A 474 24.75 -8.83 -11.67
CA ILE A 474 23.54 -8.77 -10.83
C ILE A 474 23.98 -8.74 -9.37
N LEU A 475 23.49 -7.75 -8.62
CA LEU A 475 23.84 -7.49 -7.24
C LEU A 475 22.70 -7.85 -6.32
N SER A 476 22.97 -8.60 -5.25
CA SER A 476 22.02 -8.81 -4.16
C SER A 476 22.20 -7.72 -3.09
N ASP A 477 21.08 -7.22 -2.54
CA ASP A 477 21.07 -6.23 -1.46
C ASP A 477 21.90 -4.99 -1.79
N ILE A 478 21.42 -4.21 -2.76
CA ILE A 478 22.10 -2.99 -3.21
C ILE A 478 22.08 -1.90 -2.13
N GLN A 479 23.17 -1.15 -2.07
CA GLN A 479 23.29 0.08 -1.27
C GLN A 479 23.02 1.34 -2.11
N GLY A 480 22.97 2.50 -1.45
CA GLY A 480 22.57 3.75 -2.09
C GLY A 480 23.42 4.16 -3.29
N MET A 481 24.74 3.94 -3.26
CA MET A 481 25.64 4.24 -4.39
C MET A 481 25.38 3.30 -5.57
N GLU A 482 25.11 2.03 -5.34
CA GLU A 482 24.83 1.03 -6.37
C GLU A 482 23.44 1.26 -7.00
N ASP A 483 22.44 1.71 -6.22
CA ASP A 483 21.14 2.17 -6.75
C ASP A 483 21.33 3.42 -7.64
N ALA A 484 22.09 4.41 -7.18
CA ALA A 484 22.29 5.66 -7.91
C ALA A 484 23.05 5.49 -9.23
N LEU A 485 24.10 4.66 -9.23
CA LEU A 485 25.01 4.47 -10.36
C LEU A 485 24.69 3.24 -11.22
N GLY A 486 23.76 2.37 -10.77
CA GLY A 486 23.36 1.17 -11.47
C GLY A 486 22.31 1.39 -12.56
N ASP A 487 22.02 0.33 -13.29
CA ASP A 487 21.14 0.30 -14.47
C ASP A 487 19.75 -0.27 -14.17
N MET A 488 19.59 -0.95 -13.04
CA MET A 488 18.32 -1.50 -12.58
C MET A 488 18.24 -1.42 -11.04
N ASP A 489 17.07 -1.06 -10.53
CA ASP A 489 16.64 -1.24 -9.15
C ASP A 489 15.44 -2.20 -9.16
N PHE A 490 15.64 -3.39 -8.62
CA PHE A 490 14.62 -4.45 -8.65
C PHE A 490 14.34 -4.97 -7.24
N LYS A 491 13.20 -4.57 -6.71
CA LYS A 491 12.72 -4.94 -5.38
C LYS A 491 11.77 -6.13 -5.46
N VAL A 492 12.07 -7.17 -4.69
CA VAL A 492 11.27 -8.39 -4.60
C VAL A 492 10.97 -8.69 -3.15
N ALA A 493 9.71 -8.81 -2.80
CA ALA A 493 9.26 -9.19 -1.47
C ALA A 493 8.33 -10.40 -1.56
N GLY A 494 8.42 -11.30 -0.59
CA GLY A 494 7.57 -12.50 -0.56
C GLY A 494 7.85 -13.41 0.63
N THR A 495 7.14 -14.51 0.69
CA THR A 495 7.32 -15.59 1.66
C THR A 495 8.39 -16.57 1.20
N ALA A 496 8.58 -17.66 1.93
CA ALA A 496 9.44 -18.75 1.48
C ALA A 496 8.87 -19.48 0.25
N LYS A 497 7.57 -19.37 -0.03
CA LYS A 497 6.91 -20.05 -1.15
C LYS A 497 7.00 -19.28 -2.46
N GLY A 498 6.90 -17.94 -2.40
CA GLY A 498 6.85 -17.17 -3.63
C GLY A 498 6.75 -15.66 -3.38
N VAL A 499 6.58 -14.94 -4.47
CA VAL A 499 6.57 -13.48 -4.55
C VAL A 499 5.20 -12.93 -4.17
N ASN A 500 5.20 -11.91 -3.30
CA ASN A 500 4.01 -11.14 -2.92
C ASN A 500 3.99 -9.75 -3.56
N ALA A 501 5.15 -9.13 -3.73
CA ALA A 501 5.25 -7.81 -4.35
C ALA A 501 6.55 -7.65 -5.11
N ILE A 502 6.47 -6.94 -6.21
CA ILE A 502 7.62 -6.59 -7.03
C ILE A 502 7.56 -5.11 -7.45
N GLN A 503 8.72 -4.49 -7.55
CA GLN A 503 8.89 -3.17 -8.14
C GLN A 503 10.23 -3.10 -8.84
N MET A 504 10.23 -2.78 -10.13
CA MET A 504 11.44 -2.70 -10.94
C MET A 504 11.47 -1.39 -11.72
N ASP A 505 12.63 -0.76 -11.70
CA ASP A 505 12.97 0.40 -12.52
C ASP A 505 14.23 0.09 -13.32
N ILE A 506 14.15 0.24 -14.65
CA ILE A 506 15.25 0.01 -15.57
C ILE A 506 15.68 1.36 -16.15
N LYS A 507 16.98 1.59 -16.18
CA LYS A 507 17.59 2.86 -16.63
C LYS A 507 18.36 2.72 -17.95
N VAL A 508 18.30 1.53 -18.57
CA VAL A 508 18.96 1.18 -19.83
C VAL A 508 17.95 0.69 -20.86
N HIS A 509 18.33 0.62 -22.14
CA HIS A 509 17.48 0.27 -23.27
C HIS A 509 17.21 -1.25 -23.42
N GLY A 510 17.00 -1.95 -22.33
CA GLY A 510 16.52 -3.32 -22.35
C GLY A 510 17.32 -4.29 -21.52
N ILE A 511 16.61 -5.22 -20.93
CA ILE A 511 17.17 -6.34 -20.18
C ILE A 511 16.56 -7.63 -20.75
N SER A 512 17.42 -8.63 -20.98
CA SER A 512 16.96 -9.92 -21.51
C SER A 512 16.17 -10.71 -20.47
N ARG A 513 15.32 -11.64 -20.97
CA ARG A 513 14.58 -12.59 -20.12
C ARG A 513 15.50 -13.35 -19.17
N ASP A 514 16.69 -13.75 -19.63
CA ASP A 514 17.64 -14.55 -18.85
C ASP A 514 18.26 -13.76 -17.69
N ILE A 515 18.51 -12.46 -17.89
CA ILE A 515 18.99 -11.57 -16.83
C ILE A 515 17.90 -11.40 -15.77
N LEU A 516 16.64 -11.19 -16.19
CA LEU A 516 15.52 -11.08 -15.26
C LEU A 516 15.30 -12.38 -14.46
N LEU A 517 15.36 -13.53 -15.12
CA LEU A 517 15.25 -14.83 -14.46
C LEU A 517 16.36 -15.03 -13.42
N THR A 518 17.60 -14.67 -13.79
CA THR A 518 18.76 -14.79 -12.89
C THR A 518 18.59 -13.85 -11.68
N ALA A 519 18.14 -12.62 -11.90
CA ALA A 519 17.87 -11.66 -10.83
C ALA A 519 16.77 -12.15 -9.88
N LEU A 520 15.69 -12.74 -10.41
CA LEU A 520 14.61 -13.31 -9.61
C LEU A 520 15.07 -14.52 -8.78
N LYS A 521 15.84 -15.45 -9.37
CA LYS A 521 16.43 -16.60 -8.65
C LYS A 521 17.36 -16.15 -7.53
N GLN A 522 18.23 -15.19 -7.82
CA GLN A 522 19.14 -14.62 -6.82
C GLN A 522 18.39 -13.86 -5.73
N ALA A 523 17.30 -13.17 -6.08
CA ALA A 523 16.39 -12.54 -5.11
C ALA A 523 15.69 -13.57 -4.22
N HIS A 524 15.31 -14.73 -4.77
CA HIS A 524 14.72 -15.83 -4.00
C HIS A 524 15.70 -16.35 -2.93
N GLU A 525 16.93 -16.63 -3.31
CA GLU A 525 17.97 -17.10 -2.39
C GLU A 525 18.23 -16.07 -1.28
N GLY A 526 18.34 -14.79 -1.64
CA GLY A 526 18.52 -13.70 -0.70
C GLY A 526 17.34 -13.52 0.24
N ARG A 527 16.11 -13.67 -0.26
CA ARG A 527 14.88 -13.63 0.55
C ARG A 527 14.84 -14.76 1.58
N LEU A 528 15.19 -16.00 1.19
CA LEU A 528 15.28 -17.13 2.12
C LEU A 528 16.31 -16.90 3.22
N TYR A 529 17.49 -16.36 2.87
CA TYR A 529 18.51 -15.99 3.85
C TYR A 529 18.00 -14.96 4.86
N ILE A 530 17.33 -13.89 4.38
CA ILE A 530 16.77 -12.85 5.25
C ILE A 530 15.68 -13.42 6.16
N LEU A 531 14.78 -14.26 5.64
CA LEU A 531 13.75 -14.96 6.43
C LEU A 531 14.37 -15.80 7.54
N GLY A 532 15.47 -16.51 7.25
CA GLY A 532 16.21 -17.27 8.25
C GLY A 532 16.74 -16.38 9.37
N LYS A 533 17.28 -15.20 9.06
CA LYS A 533 17.76 -14.23 10.05
C LYS A 533 16.64 -13.62 10.89
N MET A 534 15.50 -13.36 10.30
CA MET A 534 14.32 -12.90 11.03
C MET A 534 13.79 -13.98 11.99
N ALA A 535 13.79 -15.24 11.56
CA ALA A 535 13.33 -16.38 12.37
C ALA A 535 14.23 -16.65 13.60
N GLU A 536 15.53 -16.30 13.55
CA GLU A 536 16.41 -16.34 14.73
C GLU A 536 15.92 -15.42 15.87
N CYS A 537 15.16 -14.36 15.54
CA CYS A 537 14.62 -13.39 16.49
C CYS A 537 13.15 -13.70 16.86
N ILE A 538 12.31 -13.95 15.84
CA ILE A 538 10.89 -14.29 16.01
C ILE A 538 10.47 -15.26 14.89
N ASP A 539 10.11 -16.49 15.25
CA ASP A 539 9.77 -17.57 14.31
C ASP A 539 8.25 -17.78 14.15
N LYS A 540 7.47 -17.32 15.11
CA LYS A 540 6.00 -17.40 15.10
C LYS A 540 5.36 -16.17 15.75
N PRO A 541 4.10 -15.84 15.40
CA PRO A 541 3.37 -14.79 16.09
C PRO A 541 3.30 -15.01 17.60
N ALA A 542 3.32 -13.91 18.38
CA ALA A 542 3.15 -13.97 19.81
C ALA A 542 1.79 -14.59 20.18
N GLU A 543 1.77 -15.44 21.21
CA GLU A 543 0.55 -16.16 21.64
C GLU A 543 -0.50 -15.21 22.25
N HIS A 544 -0.06 -14.09 22.79
CA HIS A 544 -0.93 -13.12 23.44
C HIS A 544 -0.72 -11.72 22.85
N LEU A 545 -1.81 -10.99 22.72
CA LEU A 545 -1.76 -9.58 22.36
C LEU A 545 -1.12 -8.76 23.49
N SER A 546 -0.58 -7.59 23.12
CA SER A 546 -0.16 -6.60 24.13
C SER A 546 -1.29 -6.32 25.12
N LYS A 547 -0.95 -6.12 26.38
CA LYS A 547 -1.92 -5.71 27.41
C LYS A 547 -2.62 -4.36 27.11
N TYR A 548 -2.07 -3.59 26.20
CA TYR A 548 -2.60 -2.31 25.74
C TYR A 548 -3.43 -2.42 24.47
N ALA A 549 -3.42 -3.58 23.81
CA ALA A 549 -4.26 -3.81 22.64
C ALA A 549 -5.72 -4.06 23.09
N PRO A 550 -6.71 -3.52 22.37
CA PRO A 550 -8.11 -3.80 22.69
C PRO A 550 -8.38 -5.30 22.51
N LYS A 551 -9.06 -5.90 23.47
CA LYS A 551 -9.58 -7.27 23.34
C LYS A 551 -10.91 -7.20 22.63
N ILE A 552 -11.07 -7.97 21.55
CA ILE A 552 -12.31 -8.03 20.78
C ILE A 552 -13.00 -9.35 21.05
N ILE A 553 -14.28 -9.25 21.45
CA ILE A 553 -15.19 -10.38 21.53
C ILE A 553 -16.14 -10.27 20.35
N SER A 554 -16.23 -11.31 19.54
CA SER A 554 -17.21 -11.41 18.46
C SER A 554 -18.36 -12.32 18.87
N LEU A 555 -19.58 -11.92 18.51
CA LEU A 555 -20.78 -12.78 18.61
C LEU A 555 -21.67 -12.52 17.41
N THR A 556 -22.49 -13.51 17.06
CA THR A 556 -23.46 -13.38 15.98
C THR A 556 -24.86 -13.34 16.56
N ILE A 557 -25.64 -12.38 16.12
CA ILE A 557 -27.05 -12.22 16.49
C ILE A 557 -27.95 -12.41 15.25
N PRO A 558 -29.21 -12.81 15.42
CA PRO A 558 -30.17 -12.83 14.31
C PRO A 558 -30.30 -11.45 13.67
N VAL A 559 -30.33 -11.38 12.34
CA VAL A 559 -30.40 -10.13 11.57
C VAL A 559 -31.64 -9.26 11.95
N ASP A 560 -32.77 -9.90 12.24
CA ASP A 560 -33.99 -9.22 12.70
C ASP A 560 -33.81 -8.55 14.08
N LYS A 561 -32.84 -8.96 14.89
CA LYS A 561 -32.52 -8.40 16.21
C LYS A 561 -31.53 -7.22 16.16
N ILE A 562 -30.90 -6.95 15.03
CA ILE A 562 -29.96 -5.82 14.87
C ILE A 562 -30.63 -4.50 15.33
N ARG A 563 -31.90 -4.28 14.93
CA ARG A 563 -32.64 -3.08 15.32
C ARG A 563 -32.89 -2.96 16.82
N VAL A 564 -32.99 -4.09 17.53
CA VAL A 564 -33.15 -4.12 18.98
C VAL A 564 -31.87 -3.74 19.69
N VAL A 565 -30.72 -4.25 19.21
CA VAL A 565 -29.41 -3.95 19.77
C VAL A 565 -29.01 -2.50 19.50
N ILE A 566 -29.26 -1.99 18.31
CA ILE A 566 -28.99 -0.58 17.97
C ILE A 566 -29.94 0.35 18.71
N GLY A 567 -31.24 0.01 18.73
CA GLY A 567 -32.28 0.84 19.30
C GLY A 567 -32.68 2.06 18.44
N SER A 568 -33.80 2.70 18.72
CA SER A 568 -34.24 3.90 18.00
C SER A 568 -33.22 5.03 18.12
N GLY A 569 -32.63 5.45 16.95
CA GLY A 569 -31.61 6.49 16.91
C GLY A 569 -30.34 6.14 17.68
N GLY A 570 -29.99 4.84 17.79
CA GLY A 570 -28.79 4.38 18.47
C GLY A 570 -28.88 4.37 20.01
N LYS A 571 -30.05 4.58 20.60
CA LYS A 571 -30.21 4.73 22.07
C LYS A 571 -29.73 3.51 22.85
N THR A 572 -30.01 2.29 22.37
CA THR A 572 -29.66 1.06 23.09
C THR A 572 -28.18 0.80 23.05
N ILE A 573 -27.57 0.88 21.88
CA ILE A 573 -26.13 0.67 21.72
C ILE A 573 -25.32 1.73 22.49
N ASN A 574 -25.73 3.01 22.42
CA ASN A 574 -25.09 4.09 23.17
C ASN A 574 -25.20 3.90 24.69
N LYS A 575 -26.32 3.32 25.18
CA LYS A 575 -26.48 2.96 26.58
C LYS A 575 -25.49 1.88 27.00
N ILE A 576 -25.34 0.81 26.19
CA ILE A 576 -24.36 -0.25 26.47
C ILE A 576 -22.94 0.35 26.51
N ILE A 577 -22.57 1.17 25.53
CA ILE A 577 -21.26 1.83 25.47
C ILE A 577 -21.04 2.69 26.71
N SER A 578 -22.02 3.50 27.14
CA SER A 578 -21.88 4.39 28.31
C SER A 578 -21.78 3.62 29.64
N GLU A 579 -22.47 2.49 29.78
CA GLU A 579 -22.48 1.69 31.01
C GLU A 579 -21.28 0.76 31.17
N THR A 580 -20.61 0.43 30.05
CA THR A 580 -19.50 -0.53 30.04
C THR A 580 -18.17 0.10 29.70
N GLY A 581 -18.16 1.20 28.96
CA GLY A 581 -16.96 1.79 28.38
C GLY A 581 -16.39 1.00 27.19
N ALA A 582 -17.03 -0.09 26.78
CA ALA A 582 -16.65 -0.87 25.59
C ALA A 582 -17.15 -0.19 24.29
N LYS A 583 -16.40 -0.34 23.19
CA LYS A 583 -16.86 0.02 21.84
C LYS A 583 -17.66 -1.17 21.26
N LEU A 584 -18.75 -0.89 20.55
CA LEU A 584 -19.58 -1.89 19.90
C LEU A 584 -19.77 -1.52 18.44
N ASP A 585 -19.49 -2.48 17.56
CA ASP A 585 -19.73 -2.40 16.13
C ASP A 585 -20.70 -3.51 15.75
N VAL A 586 -21.76 -3.20 14.98
CA VAL A 586 -22.82 -4.14 14.56
C VAL A 586 -22.90 -4.12 13.05
N GLU A 587 -22.59 -5.25 12.43
CA GLU A 587 -22.62 -5.43 10.98
C GLU A 587 -24.02 -5.80 10.48
N GLU A 588 -24.29 -5.59 9.20
CA GLU A 588 -25.59 -5.86 8.57
C GLU A 588 -25.95 -7.36 8.52
N ASP A 589 -24.95 -8.23 8.61
CA ASP A 589 -25.10 -9.69 8.63
C ASP A 589 -25.35 -10.27 10.04
N GLY A 590 -25.38 -9.41 11.07
CA GLY A 590 -25.63 -9.79 12.47
C GLY A 590 -24.36 -10.05 13.28
N ARG A 591 -23.16 -9.86 12.72
CA ARG A 591 -21.93 -9.90 13.52
C ARG A 591 -21.86 -8.68 14.42
N VAL A 592 -21.51 -8.90 15.69
CA VAL A 592 -21.30 -7.84 16.69
C VAL A 592 -19.89 -7.98 17.24
N TYR A 593 -19.10 -6.91 17.14
CA TYR A 593 -17.76 -6.82 17.68
C TYR A 593 -17.77 -5.92 18.92
N ILE A 594 -17.27 -6.43 20.02
CA ILE A 594 -17.19 -5.72 21.30
C ILE A 594 -15.72 -5.57 21.65
N ALA A 595 -15.21 -4.35 21.64
CA ALA A 595 -13.82 -4.03 21.87
C ALA A 595 -13.61 -3.26 23.18
N SER A 596 -12.68 -3.73 24.03
CA SER A 596 -12.29 -3.04 25.27
C SER A 596 -10.87 -3.44 25.68
N GLU A 597 -10.13 -2.52 26.29
CA GLU A 597 -8.86 -2.84 27.00
C GLU A 597 -9.15 -3.64 28.29
N ASP A 598 -10.33 -3.43 28.90
CA ASP A 598 -10.80 -4.16 30.09
C ASP A 598 -11.70 -5.35 29.70
N GLU A 599 -11.25 -6.55 30.00
CA GLU A 599 -11.97 -7.78 29.70
C GLU A 599 -13.32 -7.88 30.44
N ALA A 600 -13.39 -7.39 31.67
CA ALA A 600 -14.62 -7.40 32.44
C ALA A 600 -15.69 -6.49 31.81
N ALA A 601 -15.28 -5.34 31.28
CA ALA A 601 -16.13 -4.43 30.53
C ALA A 601 -16.65 -5.07 29.22
N ALA A 602 -15.79 -5.77 28.49
CA ALA A 602 -16.17 -6.48 27.27
C ALA A 602 -17.18 -7.61 27.55
N GLN A 603 -16.96 -8.42 28.61
CA GLN A 603 -17.88 -9.48 29.01
C GLN A 603 -19.24 -8.93 29.49
N LYS A 604 -19.24 -7.80 30.20
CA LYS A 604 -20.47 -7.13 30.62
C LYS A 604 -21.27 -6.65 29.39
N ALA A 605 -20.59 -6.03 28.41
CA ALA A 605 -21.23 -5.58 27.18
C ALA A 605 -21.82 -6.76 26.38
N LYS A 606 -21.07 -7.88 26.29
CA LYS A 606 -21.55 -9.12 25.67
C LYS A 606 -22.81 -9.63 26.33
N ALA A 607 -22.82 -9.74 27.67
CA ALA A 607 -23.99 -10.18 28.41
C ALA A 607 -25.20 -9.27 28.19
N MET A 608 -25.00 -7.95 28.08
CA MET A 608 -26.07 -7.00 27.77
C MET A 608 -26.64 -7.24 26.36
N VAL A 609 -25.79 -7.43 25.35
CA VAL A 609 -26.23 -7.74 23.97
C VAL A 609 -26.98 -9.08 23.94
N GLU A 610 -26.44 -10.12 24.55
CA GLU A 610 -27.07 -11.44 24.62
C GLU A 610 -28.43 -11.38 25.31
N SER A 611 -28.60 -10.59 26.37
CA SER A 611 -29.89 -10.42 27.07
C SER A 611 -30.95 -9.74 26.20
N LEU A 612 -30.54 -8.83 25.29
CA LEU A 612 -31.45 -8.13 24.38
C LEU A 612 -31.98 -9.04 23.26
N VAL A 613 -31.14 -9.98 22.79
CA VAL A 613 -31.48 -10.87 21.67
C VAL A 613 -32.06 -12.20 22.13
N LYS A 614 -31.90 -12.54 23.43
CA LYS A 614 -32.41 -13.79 23.99
C LYS A 614 -33.89 -13.91 23.80
N GLU A 615 -34.37 -15.00 23.22
CA GLU A 615 -35.77 -15.32 23.12
C GLU A 615 -36.26 -16.03 24.40
N VAL A 616 -37.49 -15.74 24.79
CA VAL A 616 -38.12 -16.36 25.96
C VAL A 616 -38.70 -17.68 25.53
N GLU A 617 -38.36 -18.76 26.24
CA GLU A 617 -38.86 -20.09 25.96
C GLU A 617 -39.80 -20.56 27.07
N VAL A 618 -40.82 -21.36 26.68
CA VAL A 618 -41.73 -21.97 27.64
C VAL A 618 -40.98 -22.94 28.54
N GLY A 619 -41.16 -22.82 29.83
CA GLY A 619 -40.49 -23.64 30.84
C GLY A 619 -39.28 -22.97 31.49
N GLU A 620 -38.75 -21.91 30.90
CA GLU A 620 -37.64 -21.14 31.52
C GLU A 620 -38.08 -20.36 32.77
N THR A 621 -37.12 -20.14 33.65
CA THR A 621 -37.30 -19.44 34.92
C THR A 621 -36.46 -18.16 34.94
N TYR A 622 -37.12 -17.05 35.31
CA TYR A 622 -36.49 -15.72 35.36
C TYR A 622 -36.69 -15.07 36.74
N LEU A 623 -35.70 -14.32 37.17
CA LEU A 623 -35.92 -13.30 38.19
C LEU A 623 -36.38 -12.03 37.46
N GLY A 624 -37.66 -11.73 37.60
CA GLY A 624 -38.29 -10.60 36.92
C GLY A 624 -38.69 -9.53 37.92
N ARG A 625 -38.75 -8.27 37.44
CA ARG A 625 -39.15 -7.11 38.22
C ARG A 625 -40.62 -6.76 37.89
N VAL A 626 -41.44 -6.58 38.94
CA VAL A 626 -42.81 -6.14 38.79
C VAL A 626 -42.87 -4.70 38.28
N THR A 627 -43.39 -4.50 37.10
CA THR A 627 -43.44 -3.19 36.43
C THR A 627 -44.79 -2.49 36.65
N ARG A 628 -45.86 -3.28 36.78
CA ARG A 628 -47.26 -2.75 36.88
C ARG A 628 -48.19 -3.77 37.52
N LEU A 629 -49.07 -3.28 38.37
CA LEU A 629 -50.12 -4.09 38.96
C LEU A 629 -51.48 -3.77 38.32
N MET A 630 -52.26 -4.83 38.05
CA MET A 630 -53.63 -4.76 37.53
C MET A 630 -54.53 -5.69 38.37
N LYS A 631 -55.85 -5.44 38.39
CA LYS A 631 -56.81 -6.26 39.17
C LYS A 631 -56.75 -7.76 38.89
N PHE A 632 -56.27 -8.16 37.69
CA PHE A 632 -56.20 -9.54 37.26
C PHE A 632 -54.79 -10.17 37.39
N GLY A 633 -53.75 -9.41 37.76
CA GLY A 633 -52.41 -9.93 37.90
C GLY A 633 -51.32 -8.85 37.90
N ALA A 634 -50.06 -9.28 37.92
CA ALA A 634 -48.85 -8.44 37.87
C ALA A 634 -48.17 -8.59 36.54
N PHE A 635 -47.78 -7.49 35.92
CA PHE A 635 -46.83 -7.50 34.80
C PHE A 635 -45.42 -7.53 35.36
N VAL A 636 -44.60 -8.42 34.83
CA VAL A 636 -43.23 -8.67 35.29
C VAL A 636 -42.31 -8.62 34.10
N GLU A 637 -41.37 -7.70 34.13
CA GLU A 637 -40.29 -7.63 33.15
C GLU A 637 -39.28 -8.73 33.48
N ILE A 638 -39.13 -9.69 32.57
CA ILE A 638 -38.24 -10.86 32.74
C ILE A 638 -36.93 -10.72 31.97
N LEU A 639 -36.93 -9.95 30.88
CA LEU A 639 -35.78 -9.54 30.10
C LEU A 639 -35.97 -8.09 29.66
N PRO A 640 -34.91 -7.33 29.33
CA PRO A 640 -35.05 -5.93 28.90
C PRO A 640 -36.10 -5.77 27.79
N GLY A 641 -37.15 -5.01 28.06
CA GLY A 641 -38.27 -4.77 27.12
C GLY A 641 -39.24 -5.95 26.90
N LYS A 642 -39.11 -7.06 27.65
CA LYS A 642 -40.02 -8.21 27.58
C LYS A 642 -40.77 -8.40 28.90
N GLU A 643 -42.04 -8.07 28.85
CA GLU A 643 -42.95 -8.24 29.98
C GLU A 643 -43.85 -9.47 29.81
N GLY A 644 -44.07 -10.18 30.89
CA GLY A 644 -45.08 -11.25 30.96
C GLY A 644 -46.12 -10.99 32.05
N LEU A 645 -47.28 -11.60 31.93
CA LEU A 645 -48.34 -11.51 32.89
C LEU A 645 -48.27 -12.68 33.89
N VAL A 646 -48.14 -12.39 35.18
CA VAL A 646 -48.46 -13.33 36.25
C VAL A 646 -49.91 -13.10 36.66
N HIS A 647 -50.82 -13.97 36.22
CA HIS A 647 -52.20 -13.87 36.62
C HIS A 647 -52.36 -14.02 38.15
N VAL A 648 -53.34 -13.36 38.76
CA VAL A 648 -53.56 -13.36 40.22
C VAL A 648 -53.58 -14.77 40.82
N SER A 649 -54.12 -15.76 40.11
CA SER A 649 -54.13 -17.17 40.52
C SER A 649 -52.77 -17.87 40.44
N GLN A 650 -51.77 -17.26 39.86
CA GLN A 650 -50.42 -17.76 39.63
C GLN A 650 -49.36 -17.09 40.52
N LEU A 651 -49.75 -16.15 41.39
CA LEU A 651 -48.85 -15.42 42.32
C LEU A 651 -48.46 -16.19 43.57
N ALA A 652 -49.36 -17.00 44.11
CA ALA A 652 -49.10 -17.75 45.36
C ALA A 652 -49.81 -19.12 45.36
N LEU A 653 -49.46 -19.98 46.33
CA LEU A 653 -50.08 -21.29 46.49
C LEU A 653 -51.52 -21.20 46.98
N GLN A 654 -51.83 -20.17 47.80
CA GLN A 654 -53.17 -19.89 48.32
C GLN A 654 -53.92 -18.94 47.39
N ARG A 655 -55.22 -18.84 47.57
CA ARG A 655 -56.09 -17.93 46.82
C ARG A 655 -55.72 -16.48 47.18
N VAL A 656 -55.43 -15.69 46.19
CA VAL A 656 -55.07 -14.26 46.30
C VAL A 656 -56.24 -13.44 45.81
N GLU A 657 -56.71 -12.48 46.61
CA GLU A 657 -57.82 -11.61 46.24
C GLU A 657 -57.34 -10.40 45.38
N LYS A 658 -56.20 -9.83 45.78
CA LYS A 658 -55.57 -8.71 45.06
C LYS A 658 -54.08 -8.96 44.91
N PRO A 659 -53.48 -8.66 43.76
CA PRO A 659 -52.07 -8.82 43.51
C PRO A 659 -51.18 -8.06 44.54
N GLU A 660 -51.63 -6.88 44.96
CA GLU A 660 -50.97 -6.01 45.95
C GLU A 660 -50.78 -6.69 47.32
N ASP A 661 -51.53 -7.75 47.63
CA ASP A 661 -51.40 -8.51 48.88
C ASP A 661 -50.12 -9.39 48.87
N ILE A 662 -49.53 -9.62 47.69
CA ILE A 662 -48.40 -10.54 47.50
C ILE A 662 -47.15 -9.85 46.93
N VAL A 663 -47.31 -8.87 46.02
CA VAL A 663 -46.23 -8.19 45.32
C VAL A 663 -46.52 -6.71 45.13
N HIS A 664 -45.50 -5.88 45.10
CA HIS A 664 -45.60 -4.43 44.84
C HIS A 664 -44.80 -4.07 43.58
N GLU A 665 -45.12 -2.93 42.99
CA GLU A 665 -44.33 -2.40 41.87
C GLU A 665 -42.87 -2.17 42.30
N GLY A 666 -41.92 -2.70 41.51
CA GLY A 666 -40.52 -2.68 41.83
C GLY A 666 -39.99 -3.95 42.49
N ASP A 667 -40.85 -4.84 43.01
CA ASP A 667 -40.39 -6.11 43.58
C ASP A 667 -39.77 -7.05 42.57
N GLU A 668 -38.73 -7.75 43.00
CA GLU A 668 -38.10 -8.82 42.22
C GLU A 668 -38.70 -10.18 42.63
N ILE A 669 -39.25 -10.89 41.67
CA ILE A 669 -39.87 -12.20 41.89
C ILE A 669 -39.37 -13.25 40.88
N MET A 670 -39.16 -14.46 41.37
CA MET A 670 -38.89 -15.61 40.50
C MET A 670 -40.16 -16.09 39.85
N VAL A 671 -40.14 -16.15 38.50
CA VAL A 671 -41.31 -16.58 37.69
C VAL A 671 -40.87 -17.59 36.67
N LYS A 672 -41.76 -18.51 36.31
CA LYS A 672 -41.58 -19.50 35.27
C LYS A 672 -42.48 -19.17 34.09
N VAL A 673 -41.96 -19.26 32.88
CA VAL A 673 -42.75 -19.10 31.65
C VAL A 673 -43.61 -20.34 31.46
N THR A 674 -44.93 -20.16 31.48
CA THR A 674 -45.88 -21.28 31.33
C THR A 674 -46.41 -21.41 29.93
N GLU A 675 -46.53 -20.31 29.21
CA GLU A 675 -47.11 -20.29 27.86
C GLU A 675 -46.70 -18.99 27.15
N ILE A 676 -46.54 -19.06 25.85
CA ILE A 676 -46.44 -17.91 24.94
C ILE A 676 -47.54 -18.09 23.92
N ASP A 677 -48.51 -17.16 23.89
CA ASP A 677 -49.66 -17.25 22.99
C ASP A 677 -49.30 -16.87 21.53
N ASP A 678 -50.20 -17.16 20.61
CA ASP A 678 -50.03 -16.86 19.16
C ASP A 678 -49.81 -15.37 18.84
N LYS A 679 -50.07 -14.47 19.80
CA LYS A 679 -49.78 -13.03 19.70
C LYS A 679 -48.50 -12.61 20.37
N GLY A 680 -47.66 -13.58 20.81
CA GLY A 680 -46.39 -13.34 21.48
C GLY A 680 -46.52 -12.85 22.94
N ARG A 681 -47.69 -12.96 23.58
CA ARG A 681 -47.88 -12.56 24.99
C ARG A 681 -47.38 -13.69 25.89
N ILE A 682 -46.54 -13.32 26.87
CA ILE A 682 -45.88 -14.25 27.78
C ILE A 682 -46.70 -14.40 29.05
N ASN A 683 -47.12 -15.62 29.34
CA ASN A 683 -47.76 -15.99 30.56
C ASN A 683 -46.77 -16.57 31.57
N LEU A 684 -46.74 -16.02 32.77
CA LEU A 684 -45.80 -16.33 33.82
C LEU A 684 -46.48 -16.93 35.05
N SER A 685 -45.78 -17.78 35.79
CA SER A 685 -46.26 -18.37 37.03
C SER A 685 -45.18 -18.35 38.12
N ARG A 686 -45.43 -17.66 39.23
CA ARG A 686 -44.64 -17.79 40.44
C ARG A 686 -45.05 -19.08 41.20
N LYS A 687 -46.34 -19.42 41.14
CA LYS A 687 -46.91 -20.60 41.78
C LYS A 687 -46.27 -21.90 41.31
N ALA A 688 -45.96 -22.03 40.03
CA ALA A 688 -45.27 -23.21 39.47
C ALA A 688 -43.93 -23.49 40.22
N LEU A 689 -43.12 -22.46 40.46
CA LEU A 689 -41.86 -22.56 41.15
C LEU A 689 -42.04 -22.87 42.66
N LEU A 690 -43.08 -22.31 43.27
CA LEU A 690 -43.41 -22.59 44.69
C LEU A 690 -43.88 -24.04 44.89
N LEU A 691 -44.57 -24.63 43.90
CA LEU A 691 -44.93 -26.03 43.87
C LEU A 691 -43.74 -26.96 43.70
N GLU A 692 -42.83 -26.61 42.78
CA GLU A 692 -41.58 -27.35 42.55
C GLU A 692 -40.66 -27.36 43.80
N LYS A 693 -40.60 -26.26 44.55
CA LYS A 693 -39.87 -26.18 45.83
C LYS A 693 -40.54 -26.97 46.97
N LYS A 694 -41.87 -27.19 46.95
CA LYS A 694 -42.59 -27.95 47.94
C LYS A 694 -42.52 -29.47 47.72
N ASN A 695 -42.23 -29.88 46.47
CA ASN A 695 -42.12 -31.28 46.05
C ASN A 695 -40.67 -31.80 46.04
N LYS A 696 -39.69 -30.94 46.27
CA LYS A 696 -38.30 -31.26 46.64
C LYS A 696 -38.11 -31.23 48.15
#